data_b6a2f480f2c92469050813433184e8ac
#
_entry.id   b6a2f480f2c92469050813433184e8ac
#
_cell.length_a   1.000
_cell.length_b   1.000
_cell.length_c   1.000
_cell.angle_alpha   90.00
_cell.angle_beta   90.00
_cell.angle_gamma   90.00
#
_symmetry.space_group_name_H-M   'P 1'
#
loop_
_entity.id
_entity.type
_entity.pdbx_description
1 polymer ?
#
loop_
_entity_poly.entity_id
_entity_poly.type
_entity_poly.pdbx_seq_one_letter_code
_entity_poly.pdbx_strand_id
1 'polypeptide(L)'
;MIIGNFIKGIELKHKNHYFSGLCFNSVNCKKDNIFFAIKGTRIDGNKFIDHAIQKGANTIISNQKFEGVKKNILFIKSSNVRKSLSEFAYKIYKNKPKNIIAVTGTNGKSSVADFYFQILKLNKKKVASIGTLGVKTENYIKKISNTTSDPIVLSLILDKLKKEKINNVILEASSHGLKQNRLDGLKFNTGIFTNLSHDHLDYHKTYGDYLKSKLHLFEKLLIKNANVITDIEIPEYKKIKEISLKKEFNIQTISNRNGNLEIISHKYQNEKQIVKIRYNKNIYKIKTRLIGKIQIKNILMSIIAATKSNLSFKKIVSVIDNLKPVNGRLEQIGSIKNNSKVILDYAHTPDALEVSLKCLKEQFKDKSISIVFGCGGNRDKTKRPLMGKIANKYCDRIYLTDDNPRYENPKTIRDSIKKNMKKSKTYEISNRTIAISKAISDLKTGDILIVAGKGHEKIQEYKKIKTLFSDQEQILKNITLKNKSLSNNVKLNILKELSNSKNISSKLKIKNASINSKEVKKNDIFFAIKGKNKDGNLFIKEAFAGGASLAIANDKKKSKKKIIVKNTLKFLTEASSIIRENSSSKIIAITGSCGKTSLKELTGRLLNKVSQATYSPKSFNNKYGVPLSVFNLRKNDNFGIFEVGMDKKGEIDYLSKIIKPDVGVITNISYAHIRNFKNINQIALAKSELIKNIKEEGFLVLNKEDKFYNFHRKIGLKRNLKILTFSLKHKNATVNLISVLKKKSKYKIYININKTKKYFYFNSYFENDLKNLLATITIISIY
;
A
#
# COMPACT_ATOMS: atom_id res chain seq x y z
N MET A 1 21.18 20.70 -40.81
CA MET A 1 20.01 21.58 -40.55
C MET A 1 20.39 23.02 -40.79
N ILE A 2 19.47 23.87 -41.25
CA ILE A 2 19.72 25.27 -41.56
C ILE A 2 19.24 26.17 -40.45
N ILE A 3 20.09 27.10 -39.95
CA ILE A 3 19.83 27.87 -38.73
C ILE A 3 18.67 28.87 -38.88
N GLY A 4 18.46 29.42 -40.10
CA GLY A 4 17.35 30.31 -40.41
C GLY A 4 15.96 29.70 -40.13
N ASN A 5 15.85 28.38 -40.12
CA ASN A 5 14.63 27.69 -39.74
C ASN A 5 14.35 27.71 -38.19
N PHE A 6 15.35 28.13 -37.42
CA PHE A 6 15.28 28.08 -35.93
C PHE A 6 15.23 29.47 -35.30
N ILE A 7 15.88 30.45 -35.89
CA ILE A 7 15.95 31.84 -35.36
C ILE A 7 15.20 32.77 -36.31
N LYS A 8 14.17 33.44 -35.77
CA LYS A 8 13.47 34.51 -36.47
C LYS A 8 14.34 35.78 -36.42
N GLY A 9 14.49 36.49 -37.57
CA GLY A 9 15.22 37.75 -37.63
C GLY A 9 16.76 37.62 -37.70
N ILE A 10 17.27 36.41 -37.96
CA ILE A 10 18.71 36.23 -38.27
C ILE A 10 19.04 36.97 -39.58
N GLU A 11 20.21 37.63 -39.65
CA GLU A 11 20.67 38.30 -40.85
C GLU A 11 20.65 37.38 -42.07
N LEU A 12 20.25 37.91 -43.25
CA LEU A 12 20.08 37.13 -44.47
C LEU A 12 21.34 36.34 -44.84
N LYS A 13 22.54 36.93 -44.69
CA LYS A 13 23.84 36.29 -44.98
C LYS A 13 24.11 35.04 -44.13
N HIS A 14 23.48 34.90 -42.95
CA HIS A 14 23.65 33.76 -42.03
C HIS A 14 22.47 32.78 -42.06
N LYS A 15 21.42 33.08 -42.82
CA LYS A 15 20.18 32.29 -42.85
C LYS A 15 20.42 30.83 -43.27
N ASN A 16 21.33 30.60 -44.19
CA ASN A 16 21.65 29.29 -44.74
C ASN A 16 22.78 28.54 -44.01
N HIS A 17 23.27 29.08 -42.88
CA HIS A 17 24.32 28.45 -42.11
C HIS A 17 23.87 27.05 -41.62
N TYR A 18 24.72 26.04 -41.92
CA TYR A 18 24.42 24.64 -41.61
C TYR A 18 24.91 24.27 -40.24
N PHE A 19 24.15 23.40 -39.55
CA PHE A 19 24.57 22.72 -38.32
C PHE A 19 24.08 21.28 -38.29
N SER A 20 24.83 20.38 -37.61
CA SER A 20 24.54 18.93 -37.51
C SER A 20 23.77 18.53 -36.23
N GLY A 21 23.95 19.27 -35.13
CA GLY A 21 23.34 18.93 -33.83
C GLY A 21 23.56 19.99 -32.77
N LEU A 22 23.15 19.68 -31.56
CA LEU A 22 23.22 20.60 -30.41
C LEU A 22 24.09 20.01 -29.30
N CYS A 23 24.90 20.87 -28.66
CA CYS A 23 25.61 20.53 -27.43
C CYS A 23 25.66 21.72 -26.46
N PHE A 24 25.72 21.42 -25.16
CA PHE A 24 25.91 22.40 -24.07
C PHE A 24 27.04 21.98 -23.11
N ASN A 25 27.68 20.85 -23.40
CA ASN A 25 28.92 20.40 -22.77
C ASN A 25 29.97 20.28 -23.87
N SER A 26 31.05 21.06 -23.77
CA SER A 26 32.09 21.13 -24.76
C SER A 26 32.78 19.78 -25.06
N VAL A 27 32.87 18.90 -24.07
CA VAL A 27 33.41 17.53 -24.24
C VAL A 27 32.57 16.70 -25.22
N ASN A 28 31.25 16.94 -25.27
CA ASN A 28 30.32 16.21 -26.14
C ASN A 28 30.07 16.87 -27.48
N CYS A 29 30.73 17.99 -27.79
CA CYS A 29 30.62 18.64 -29.08
C CYS A 29 31.19 17.77 -30.20
N LYS A 30 30.55 17.84 -31.37
CA LYS A 30 30.94 17.17 -32.62
C LYS A 30 31.02 18.19 -33.75
N LYS A 31 31.57 17.78 -34.88
CA LYS A 31 31.67 18.61 -36.09
C LYS A 31 30.30 19.22 -36.44
N ASP A 32 30.33 20.51 -36.71
CA ASP A 32 29.16 21.33 -37.08
C ASP A 32 28.06 21.41 -36.05
N ASN A 33 28.36 21.18 -34.74
CA ASN A 33 27.38 21.38 -33.70
C ASN A 33 27.20 22.87 -33.34
N ILE A 34 25.99 23.21 -32.84
CA ILE A 34 25.75 24.44 -32.12
C ILE A 34 26.11 24.21 -30.64
N PHE A 35 27.05 24.99 -30.12
CA PHE A 35 27.36 25.00 -28.70
C PHE A 35 26.60 26.10 -27.97
N PHE A 36 25.82 25.71 -26.95
CA PHE A 36 25.11 26.63 -26.08
C PHE A 36 25.94 26.91 -24.82
N ALA A 37 26.56 28.08 -24.75
CA ALA A 37 27.41 28.52 -23.64
C ALA A 37 26.57 28.92 -22.40
N ILE A 38 26.07 27.93 -21.68
CA ILE A 38 25.15 28.12 -20.54
C ILE A 38 25.92 28.55 -19.28
N LYS A 39 25.57 29.69 -18.71
CA LYS A 39 26.02 30.09 -17.35
C LYS A 39 25.38 29.21 -16.32
N GLY A 40 26.16 28.32 -15.70
CA GLY A 40 25.74 27.44 -14.59
C GLY A 40 25.83 28.18 -13.24
N THR A 41 25.41 27.47 -12.16
CA THR A 41 25.52 27.99 -10.79
C THR A 41 26.94 27.94 -10.22
N ARG A 42 27.78 27.05 -10.73
CA ARG A 42 29.19 26.85 -10.27
C ARG A 42 30.20 27.13 -11.37
N ILE A 43 29.84 26.91 -12.61
CA ILE A 43 30.75 26.98 -13.76
C ILE A 43 30.05 27.81 -14.86
N ASP A 44 30.77 28.73 -15.49
CA ASP A 44 30.29 29.53 -16.64
C ASP A 44 30.66 28.81 -17.92
N GLY A 45 29.66 28.45 -18.76
CA GLY A 45 29.83 27.81 -20.05
C GLY A 45 30.60 28.62 -21.03
N ASN A 46 30.63 29.95 -20.89
CA ASN A 46 31.43 30.84 -21.79
C ASN A 46 32.93 30.53 -21.73
N LYS A 47 33.43 30.02 -20.60
CA LYS A 47 34.86 29.61 -20.47
C LYS A 47 35.23 28.39 -21.33
N PHE A 48 34.26 27.72 -21.92
CA PHE A 48 34.49 26.51 -22.73
C PHE A 48 34.19 26.70 -24.20
N ILE A 49 34.02 27.95 -24.65
CA ILE A 49 33.72 28.25 -26.05
C ILE A 49 34.88 27.77 -26.96
N ASP A 50 36.12 28.12 -26.62
CA ASP A 50 37.29 27.72 -27.43
C ASP A 50 37.44 26.20 -27.48
N HIS A 51 37.25 25.51 -26.39
CA HIS A 51 37.28 24.05 -26.35
C HIS A 51 36.14 23.43 -27.19
N ALA A 52 34.95 24.03 -27.20
CA ALA A 52 33.84 23.56 -28.05
C ALA A 52 34.14 23.76 -29.54
N ILE A 53 34.80 24.89 -29.90
CA ILE A 53 35.26 25.18 -31.29
C ILE A 53 36.30 24.14 -31.70
N GLN A 54 37.30 23.88 -30.87
CA GLN A 54 38.32 22.84 -31.12
C GLN A 54 37.71 21.46 -31.33
N LYS A 55 36.58 21.16 -30.67
CA LYS A 55 35.82 19.91 -30.84
C LYS A 55 34.87 19.93 -32.05
N GLY A 56 34.87 21.00 -32.83
CA GLY A 56 34.17 21.11 -34.11
C GLY A 56 32.84 21.86 -34.06
N ALA A 57 32.55 22.61 -33.00
CA ALA A 57 31.39 23.51 -33.02
C ALA A 57 31.62 24.63 -34.04
N ASN A 58 30.68 24.83 -34.97
CA ASN A 58 30.70 25.90 -35.96
C ASN A 58 29.77 27.07 -35.64
N THR A 59 28.98 26.91 -34.59
CA THR A 59 28.02 27.94 -34.13
C THR A 59 28.05 28.01 -32.61
N ILE A 60 28.09 29.22 -32.06
CA ILE A 60 28.11 29.51 -30.65
C ILE A 60 26.88 30.35 -30.28
N ILE A 61 26.03 29.90 -29.37
CA ILE A 61 24.96 30.69 -28.79
C ILE A 61 25.34 31.04 -27.35
N SER A 62 25.52 32.33 -27.07
CA SER A 62 26.02 32.82 -25.80
C SER A 62 25.28 34.11 -25.37
N ASN A 63 25.52 34.55 -24.15
CA ASN A 63 25.07 35.87 -23.66
C ASN A 63 26.13 36.96 -23.80
N GLN A 64 27.22 36.70 -24.51
CA GLN A 64 28.26 37.67 -24.78
C GLN A 64 27.79 38.74 -25.76
N LYS A 65 28.51 39.90 -25.78
CA LYS A 65 28.09 41.06 -26.60
C LYS A 65 28.31 40.84 -28.08
N PHE A 66 29.34 40.04 -28.47
CA PHE A 66 29.71 39.83 -29.88
C PHE A 66 28.65 38.96 -30.60
N GLU A 67 28.24 39.40 -31.76
CA GLU A 67 27.35 38.71 -32.71
C GLU A 67 27.94 38.85 -34.12
N GLY A 68 27.91 37.78 -34.92
CA GLY A 68 28.47 37.75 -36.24
C GLY A 68 29.46 36.59 -36.48
N VAL A 69 30.19 36.59 -37.59
CA VAL A 69 31.15 35.54 -37.93
C VAL A 69 32.56 35.94 -37.56
N LYS A 70 33.29 35.07 -36.88
CA LYS A 70 34.72 35.20 -36.59
C LYS A 70 35.41 33.86 -36.79
N LYS A 71 36.47 33.82 -37.65
CA LYS A 71 37.19 32.56 -37.97
C LYS A 71 36.26 31.44 -38.42
N ASN A 72 35.34 31.72 -39.33
CA ASN A 72 34.32 30.80 -39.84
C ASN A 72 33.34 30.24 -38.78
N ILE A 73 33.31 30.78 -37.58
CA ILE A 73 32.37 30.41 -36.50
C ILE A 73 31.31 31.49 -36.39
N LEU A 74 30.03 31.08 -36.41
CA LEU A 74 28.90 31.97 -36.24
C LEU A 74 28.57 32.15 -34.74
N PHE A 75 28.66 33.37 -34.26
CA PHE A 75 28.30 33.76 -32.90
C PHE A 75 26.93 34.41 -32.91
N ILE A 76 26.02 33.93 -32.06
CA ILE A 76 24.66 34.42 -31.91
C ILE A 76 24.43 34.81 -30.46
N LYS A 77 24.00 36.05 -30.26
CA LYS A 77 23.66 36.57 -28.93
C LYS A 77 22.28 36.06 -28.49
N SER A 78 22.17 35.61 -27.26
CA SER A 78 20.91 35.24 -26.65
C SER A 78 20.82 35.79 -25.24
N SER A 79 19.73 36.49 -24.94
CA SER A 79 19.40 36.96 -23.54
C SER A 79 19.14 35.79 -22.60
N ASN A 80 18.69 34.62 -23.13
CA ASN A 80 18.44 33.42 -22.36
C ASN A 80 18.85 32.16 -23.11
N VAL A 81 20.16 31.83 -23.02
CA VAL A 81 20.77 30.67 -23.70
C VAL A 81 20.09 29.33 -23.34
N ARG A 82 19.59 29.18 -22.10
CA ARG A 82 18.87 27.97 -21.66
C ARG A 82 17.55 27.81 -22.40
N LYS A 83 16.81 28.89 -22.56
CA LYS A 83 15.54 28.91 -23.30
C LYS A 83 15.80 28.62 -24.78
N SER A 84 16.81 29.25 -25.38
CA SER A 84 17.22 28.99 -26.77
C SER A 84 17.54 27.51 -26.97
N LEU A 85 18.34 26.88 -26.10
CA LEU A 85 18.64 25.44 -26.19
C LEU A 85 17.35 24.61 -26.22
N SER A 86 16.39 24.91 -25.32
CA SER A 86 15.14 24.18 -25.25
C SER A 86 14.30 24.33 -26.52
N GLU A 87 14.17 25.57 -27.02
CA GLU A 87 13.41 25.85 -28.22
C GLU A 87 14.02 25.14 -29.45
N PHE A 88 15.36 25.16 -29.60
CA PHE A 88 16.04 24.40 -30.64
C PHE A 88 15.83 22.90 -30.54
N ALA A 89 16.03 22.31 -29.37
CA ALA A 89 15.88 20.88 -29.15
C ALA A 89 14.47 20.39 -29.50
N TYR A 90 13.44 21.09 -29.04
CA TYR A 90 12.06 20.69 -29.33
C TYR A 90 11.61 21.06 -30.76
N LYS A 91 12.30 21.91 -31.45
CA LYS A 91 12.05 22.24 -32.85
C LYS A 91 12.71 21.26 -33.83
N ILE A 92 13.88 20.72 -33.44
CA ILE A 92 14.58 19.65 -34.21
C ILE A 92 13.78 18.36 -34.17
N TYR A 93 13.40 17.89 -32.98
CA TYR A 93 12.63 16.65 -32.80
C TYR A 93 11.14 16.96 -32.82
N LYS A 94 10.56 17.07 -34.00
CA LYS A 94 9.16 17.51 -34.23
C LYS A 94 8.14 16.46 -33.80
N ASN A 95 8.49 15.17 -33.87
CA ASN A 95 7.57 14.08 -33.54
C ASN A 95 7.36 13.99 -32.02
N LYS A 96 6.17 14.37 -31.57
CA LYS A 96 5.81 14.38 -30.15
C LYS A 96 4.52 13.61 -29.91
N PRO A 97 4.34 12.98 -28.74
CA PRO A 97 3.05 12.43 -28.32
C PRO A 97 1.92 13.45 -28.42
N LYS A 98 0.71 12.99 -28.75
CA LYS A 98 -0.45 13.89 -28.93
C LYS A 98 -0.93 14.50 -27.60
N ASN A 99 -0.87 13.74 -26.51
CA ASN A 99 -1.31 14.15 -25.18
C ASN A 99 -0.15 14.13 -24.21
N ILE A 100 0.37 15.30 -23.88
CA ILE A 100 1.47 15.46 -22.92
C ILE A 100 0.95 16.22 -21.71
N ILE A 101 1.05 15.60 -20.54
CA ILE A 101 0.64 16.13 -19.25
C ILE A 101 1.88 16.48 -18.44
N ALA A 102 1.92 17.65 -17.81
CA ALA A 102 2.96 18.03 -16.88
C ALA A 102 2.42 18.09 -15.45
N VAL A 103 3.14 17.47 -14.51
CA VAL A 103 2.81 17.56 -13.08
C VAL A 103 3.93 18.26 -12.31
N THR A 104 3.55 19.33 -11.58
CA THR A 104 4.45 20.09 -10.69
C THR A 104 3.88 20.16 -9.27
N GLY A 105 4.69 20.59 -8.31
CA GLY A 105 4.38 20.72 -6.90
C GLY A 105 5.59 20.34 -6.04
N THR A 106 5.49 20.42 -4.72
CA THR A 106 6.56 19.95 -3.83
C THR A 106 6.48 18.45 -3.67
N ASN A 107 5.37 17.92 -3.21
CA ASN A 107 5.12 16.51 -2.96
C ASN A 107 4.08 15.95 -3.94
N GLY A 108 4.03 14.64 -4.16
CA GLY A 108 3.01 13.97 -4.94
C GLY A 108 3.28 13.83 -6.44
N LYS A 109 4.23 14.55 -7.03
CA LYS A 109 4.52 14.50 -8.49
C LYS A 109 4.69 13.08 -9.03
N SER A 110 5.62 12.31 -8.45
CA SER A 110 5.90 10.93 -8.87
C SER A 110 4.71 10.01 -8.64
N SER A 111 3.94 10.25 -7.56
CA SER A 111 2.73 9.46 -7.27
C SER A 111 1.63 9.72 -8.29
N VAL A 112 1.36 10.97 -8.63
CA VAL A 112 0.37 11.33 -9.66
C VAL A 112 0.81 10.77 -11.02
N ALA A 113 2.09 10.93 -11.38
CA ALA A 113 2.61 10.44 -12.65
C ALA A 113 2.50 8.91 -12.76
N ASP A 114 2.84 8.18 -11.70
CA ASP A 114 2.80 6.73 -11.71
C ASP A 114 1.36 6.18 -11.63
N PHE A 115 0.46 6.80 -10.86
CA PHE A 115 -0.94 6.39 -10.84
C PHE A 115 -1.64 6.64 -12.19
N TYR A 116 -1.38 7.78 -12.83
CA TYR A 116 -1.85 8.00 -14.19
C TYR A 116 -1.36 6.91 -15.15
N PHE A 117 -0.06 6.59 -15.11
CA PHE A 117 0.53 5.51 -15.88
C PHE A 117 -0.16 4.17 -15.61
N GLN A 118 -0.36 3.81 -14.34
CA GLN A 118 -1.01 2.56 -13.97
C GLN A 118 -2.48 2.51 -14.43
N ILE A 119 -3.24 3.59 -14.25
CA ILE A 119 -4.65 3.67 -14.69
C ILE A 119 -4.77 3.43 -16.19
N LEU A 120 -3.94 4.09 -17.01
CA LEU A 120 -3.98 3.92 -18.45
C LEU A 120 -3.54 2.51 -18.87
N LYS A 121 -2.45 1.99 -18.28
CA LYS A 121 -1.97 0.64 -18.53
C LYS A 121 -3.01 -0.44 -18.20
N LEU A 122 -3.67 -0.34 -17.04
CA LEU A 122 -4.75 -1.26 -16.63
C LEU A 122 -5.96 -1.18 -17.58
N ASN A 123 -6.17 -0.04 -18.23
CA ASN A 123 -7.17 0.15 -19.29
C ASN A 123 -6.62 -0.15 -20.70
N LYS A 124 -5.48 -0.85 -20.82
CA LYS A 124 -4.87 -1.27 -22.10
C LYS A 124 -4.53 -0.09 -23.04
N LYS A 125 -4.26 1.10 -22.52
CA LYS A 125 -3.81 2.27 -23.29
C LYS A 125 -2.29 2.38 -23.25
N LYS A 126 -1.66 2.60 -24.42
CA LYS A 126 -0.22 2.89 -24.49
C LYS A 126 0.09 4.22 -23.80
N VAL A 127 0.98 4.17 -22.83
CA VAL A 127 1.32 5.31 -21.96
C VAL A 127 2.79 5.29 -21.55
N ALA A 128 3.36 6.47 -21.32
CA ALA A 128 4.66 6.60 -20.70
C ALA A 128 4.62 7.62 -19.54
N SER A 129 5.45 7.38 -18.52
CA SER A 129 5.73 8.32 -17.43
C SER A 129 7.21 8.68 -17.44
N ILE A 130 7.52 9.99 -17.34
CA ILE A 130 8.89 10.52 -17.33
C ILE A 130 9.10 11.34 -16.06
N GLY A 131 10.08 10.96 -15.26
CA GLY A 131 10.33 11.68 -14.01
C GLY A 131 11.37 11.02 -13.12
N THR A 132 11.24 11.20 -11.83
CA THR A 132 12.19 10.71 -10.81
C THR A 132 12.43 9.20 -10.90
N LEU A 133 11.44 8.43 -11.29
CA LEU A 133 11.54 6.98 -11.48
C LEU A 133 12.11 6.56 -12.83
N GLY A 134 12.51 7.52 -13.66
CA GLY A 134 13.01 7.28 -15.01
C GLY A 134 11.94 7.47 -16.08
N VAL A 135 12.22 6.94 -17.28
CA VAL A 135 11.24 6.78 -18.36
C VAL A 135 10.63 5.40 -18.25
N LYS A 136 9.36 5.35 -17.90
CA LYS A 136 8.62 4.11 -17.69
C LYS A 136 7.59 3.93 -18.80
N THR A 137 7.68 2.81 -19.51
CA THR A 137 6.70 2.36 -20.49
C THR A 137 6.15 1.00 -20.07
N GLU A 138 5.28 0.41 -20.85
CA GLU A 138 4.84 -0.97 -20.60
C GLU A 138 6.00 -1.96 -20.72
N ASN A 139 6.94 -1.72 -21.65
CA ASN A 139 7.98 -2.67 -22.03
C ASN A 139 9.32 -2.45 -21.30
N TYR A 140 9.61 -1.23 -20.83
CA TYR A 140 10.89 -0.93 -20.19
C TYR A 140 10.81 0.21 -19.16
N ILE A 141 11.83 0.24 -18.29
CA ILE A 141 12.14 1.38 -17.41
C ILE A 141 13.59 1.79 -17.68
N LYS A 142 13.78 3.01 -18.19
CA LYS A 142 15.12 3.58 -18.47
C LYS A 142 15.42 4.68 -17.45
N LYS A 143 16.53 4.58 -16.72
CA LYS A 143 16.97 5.64 -15.79
C LYS A 143 17.35 6.91 -16.53
N ILE A 144 17.06 8.04 -15.93
CA ILE A 144 17.48 9.37 -16.36
C ILE A 144 18.18 10.08 -15.20
N SER A 145 19.08 11.02 -15.52
CA SER A 145 19.93 11.70 -14.53
C SER A 145 19.18 12.69 -13.64
N ASN A 146 18.12 13.29 -14.15
CA ASN A 146 17.34 14.32 -13.47
C ASN A 146 15.84 14.06 -13.59
N THR A 147 15.05 14.45 -12.58
CA THR A 147 13.57 14.38 -12.63
C THR A 147 13.00 15.02 -13.89
N THR A 148 13.52 16.18 -14.28
CA THR A 148 13.27 16.83 -15.55
C THR A 148 14.59 16.87 -16.31
N SER A 149 14.76 16.02 -17.31
CA SER A 149 15.99 15.93 -18.12
C SER A 149 16.30 17.24 -18.83
N ASP A 150 17.52 17.35 -19.33
CA ASP A 150 17.88 18.43 -20.26
C ASP A 150 17.05 18.34 -21.54
N PRO A 151 16.90 19.45 -22.28
CA PRO A 151 16.01 19.52 -23.42
C PRO A 151 16.39 18.57 -24.57
N ILE A 152 17.67 18.32 -24.79
CA ILE A 152 18.15 17.43 -25.87
C ILE A 152 17.73 16.00 -25.58
N VAL A 153 18.01 15.52 -24.37
CA VAL A 153 17.64 14.16 -23.95
C VAL A 153 16.12 13.99 -23.92
N LEU A 154 15.40 14.99 -23.40
CA LEU A 154 13.95 14.89 -23.30
C LEU A 154 13.26 14.90 -24.67
N SER A 155 13.74 15.73 -25.61
CA SER A 155 13.20 15.76 -26.98
C SER A 155 13.41 14.45 -27.72
N LEU A 156 14.57 13.82 -27.56
CA LEU A 156 14.87 12.48 -28.10
C LEU A 156 13.96 11.40 -27.49
N ILE A 157 13.71 11.48 -26.18
CA ILE A 157 12.79 10.54 -25.51
C ILE A 157 11.38 10.68 -26.10
N LEU A 158 10.87 11.91 -26.24
CA LEU A 158 9.52 12.15 -26.77
C LEU A 158 9.38 11.70 -28.22
N ASP A 159 10.39 11.93 -29.07
CA ASP A 159 10.42 11.45 -30.46
C ASP A 159 10.38 9.92 -30.51
N LYS A 160 11.21 9.25 -29.68
CA LYS A 160 11.20 7.78 -29.56
C LYS A 160 9.85 7.24 -29.13
N LEU A 161 9.24 7.81 -28.08
CA LEU A 161 7.92 7.40 -27.59
C LEU A 161 6.83 7.54 -28.66
N LYS A 162 6.90 8.61 -29.46
CA LYS A 162 5.98 8.80 -30.60
C LYS A 162 6.15 7.74 -31.68
N LYS A 163 7.41 7.39 -32.02
CA LYS A 163 7.73 6.29 -32.96
C LYS A 163 7.20 4.94 -32.45
N GLU A 164 7.23 4.71 -31.13
CA GLU A 164 6.64 3.53 -30.46
C GLU A 164 5.09 3.59 -30.38
N LYS A 165 4.47 4.60 -31.03
CA LYS A 165 3.01 4.85 -31.03
C LYS A 165 2.43 5.12 -29.63
N ILE A 166 3.24 5.64 -28.69
CA ILE A 166 2.81 6.08 -27.37
C ILE A 166 2.37 7.53 -27.46
N ASN A 167 1.07 7.78 -27.38
CA ASN A 167 0.49 9.11 -27.52
C ASN A 167 0.11 9.76 -26.17
N ASN A 168 0.09 9.03 -25.08
CA ASN A 168 -0.20 9.56 -23.73
C ASN A 168 1.09 9.56 -22.91
N VAL A 169 1.54 10.74 -22.52
CA VAL A 169 2.76 10.91 -21.71
C VAL A 169 2.47 11.83 -20.53
N ILE A 170 2.89 11.43 -19.34
CA ILE A 170 2.94 12.30 -18.18
C ILE A 170 4.38 12.58 -17.77
N LEU A 171 4.70 13.84 -17.49
CA LEU A 171 6.04 14.33 -17.20
C LEU A 171 6.09 15.04 -15.85
N GLU A 172 7.07 14.70 -15.01
CA GLU A 172 7.36 15.46 -13.80
C GLU A 172 8.11 16.77 -14.15
N ALA A 173 7.47 17.92 -13.94
CA ALA A 173 8.04 19.24 -14.11
C ALA A 173 8.58 19.76 -12.76
N SER A 174 9.87 19.51 -12.48
CA SER A 174 10.53 19.98 -11.26
C SER A 174 10.73 21.49 -11.29
N SER A 175 10.74 22.13 -10.11
CA SER A 175 10.99 23.59 -10.01
C SER A 175 12.34 24.01 -10.61
N HIS A 176 13.37 23.19 -10.44
CA HIS A 176 14.67 23.41 -11.08
C HIS A 176 14.58 23.34 -12.61
N GLY A 177 13.86 22.33 -13.13
CA GLY A 177 13.66 22.20 -14.58
C GLY A 177 12.90 23.38 -15.18
N LEU A 178 11.85 23.85 -14.50
CA LEU A 178 11.07 25.02 -14.91
C LEU A 178 11.89 26.30 -14.82
N LYS A 179 12.57 26.56 -13.70
CA LYS A 179 13.43 27.76 -13.54
C LYS A 179 14.60 27.79 -14.51
N GLN A 180 15.09 26.63 -14.92
CA GLN A 180 16.17 26.49 -15.91
C GLN A 180 15.66 26.42 -17.35
N ASN A 181 14.39 26.71 -17.61
CA ASN A 181 13.78 26.71 -18.95
C ASN A 181 13.95 25.37 -19.73
N ARG A 182 14.07 24.24 -19.03
CA ARG A 182 14.30 22.94 -19.69
C ARG A 182 13.10 22.45 -20.51
N LEU A 183 11.92 23.02 -20.26
CA LEU A 183 10.64 22.65 -20.89
C LEU A 183 10.14 23.71 -21.86
N ASP A 184 10.84 24.85 -22.01
CA ASP A 184 10.46 25.92 -22.93
C ASP A 184 10.56 25.41 -24.38
N GLY A 185 9.56 25.75 -25.20
CA GLY A 185 9.41 25.15 -26.55
C GLY A 185 8.60 23.85 -26.58
N LEU A 186 8.32 23.23 -25.44
CA LEU A 186 7.35 22.14 -25.31
C LEU A 186 6.00 22.71 -24.85
N LYS A 187 4.91 22.20 -25.38
CA LYS A 187 3.54 22.58 -25.02
C LYS A 187 2.80 21.42 -24.41
N PHE A 188 2.00 21.70 -23.35
CA PHE A 188 1.28 20.68 -22.60
C PHE A 188 -0.23 20.85 -22.73
N ASN A 189 -0.92 19.72 -22.89
CA ASN A 189 -2.38 19.66 -22.95
C ASN A 189 -3.02 19.78 -21.55
N THR A 190 -2.29 19.38 -20.51
CA THR A 190 -2.76 19.42 -19.13
C THR A 190 -1.60 19.77 -18.19
N GLY A 191 -1.84 20.71 -17.27
CA GLY A 191 -0.96 21.04 -16.16
C GLY A 191 -1.58 20.61 -14.83
N ILE A 192 -0.81 19.91 -13.99
CA ILE A 192 -1.24 19.48 -12.67
C ILE A 192 -0.39 20.19 -11.61
N PHE A 193 -1.03 20.83 -10.63
CA PHE A 193 -0.37 21.41 -9.47
C PHE A 193 -0.81 20.66 -8.22
N THR A 194 0.12 19.96 -7.56
CA THR A 194 -0.22 19.11 -6.42
C THR A 194 -0.29 19.89 -5.10
N ASN A 195 0.79 20.57 -4.75
CA ASN A 195 0.92 21.38 -3.52
C ASN A 195 2.23 22.18 -3.52
N LEU A 196 2.38 23.10 -2.55
CA LEU A 196 3.64 23.75 -2.26
C LEU A 196 3.93 23.66 -0.76
N SER A 197 5.14 23.29 -0.38
CA SER A 197 5.63 23.29 0.99
C SER A 197 7.11 23.63 1.05
N HIS A 198 7.66 23.81 2.25
CA HIS A 198 9.05 24.20 2.47
C HIS A 198 10.02 23.18 1.92
N ASP A 199 10.63 23.48 0.77
CA ASP A 199 11.68 22.67 0.14
C ASP A 199 12.49 23.53 -0.85
N HIS A 200 13.72 23.12 -1.16
CA HIS A 200 14.59 23.75 -2.17
C HIS A 200 14.84 25.26 -2.01
N LEU A 201 14.74 25.82 -0.78
CA LEU A 201 15.04 27.23 -0.52
C LEU A 201 16.55 27.53 -0.59
N ASP A 202 17.40 26.50 -0.51
CA ASP A 202 18.82 26.57 -0.83
C ASP A 202 19.07 27.00 -2.29
N TYR A 203 18.15 26.71 -3.20
CA TYR A 203 18.21 27.06 -4.61
C TYR A 203 17.32 28.25 -4.99
N HIS A 204 16.10 28.31 -4.48
CA HIS A 204 15.10 29.33 -4.86
C HIS A 204 15.16 30.60 -4.00
N LYS A 205 15.92 30.60 -2.89
CA LYS A 205 16.09 31.68 -1.91
C LYS A 205 14.81 32.05 -1.16
N THR A 206 13.69 32.26 -1.85
CA THR A 206 12.40 32.63 -1.24
C THR A 206 11.27 31.69 -1.65
N TYR A 207 10.22 31.64 -0.83
CA TYR A 207 8.98 30.90 -1.13
C TYR A 207 8.30 31.46 -2.41
N GLY A 208 8.33 32.79 -2.59
CA GLY A 208 7.79 33.44 -3.78
C GLY A 208 8.48 33.01 -5.06
N ASP A 209 9.83 32.96 -5.08
CA ASP A 209 10.60 32.48 -6.22
C ASP A 209 10.33 31.00 -6.52
N TYR A 210 10.16 30.21 -5.46
CA TYR A 210 9.84 28.79 -5.62
C TYR A 210 8.46 28.58 -6.25
N LEU A 211 7.45 29.33 -5.78
CA LEU A 211 6.11 29.34 -6.37
C LEU A 211 6.14 29.84 -7.82
N LYS A 212 6.78 31.01 -8.09
CA LYS A 212 6.91 31.58 -9.42
C LYS A 212 7.52 30.59 -10.42
N SER A 213 8.55 29.83 -9.98
CA SER A 213 9.17 28.82 -10.84
C SER A 213 8.18 27.72 -11.24
N LYS A 214 7.26 27.31 -10.38
CA LYS A 214 6.23 26.31 -10.68
C LYS A 214 5.09 26.89 -11.52
N LEU A 215 4.70 28.13 -11.27
CA LEU A 215 3.65 28.82 -12.02
C LEU A 215 4.06 29.06 -13.48
N HIS A 216 5.37 29.08 -13.79
CA HIS A 216 5.87 29.15 -15.16
C HIS A 216 5.23 28.10 -16.09
N LEU A 217 4.93 26.89 -15.58
CA LEU A 217 4.19 25.86 -16.32
C LEU A 217 2.85 26.39 -16.84
N PHE A 218 2.08 27.03 -15.98
CA PHE A 218 0.72 27.51 -16.27
C PHE A 218 0.73 28.82 -17.05
N GLU A 219 1.69 29.70 -16.79
CA GLU A 219 1.78 30.98 -17.47
C GLU A 219 2.29 30.90 -18.91
N LYS A 220 3.19 29.94 -19.22
CA LYS A 220 3.96 29.93 -20.48
C LYS A 220 3.90 28.64 -21.27
N LEU A 221 3.65 27.48 -20.65
CA LEU A 221 3.90 26.20 -21.30
C LEU A 221 2.64 25.42 -21.67
N LEU A 222 1.46 25.83 -21.23
CA LEU A 222 0.20 25.21 -21.62
C LEU A 222 -0.28 25.69 -22.99
N ILE A 223 -1.00 24.85 -23.73
CA ILE A 223 -1.70 25.23 -24.97
C ILE A 223 -2.94 26.06 -24.66
N LYS A 224 -3.54 26.72 -25.66
CA LYS A 224 -4.85 27.35 -25.53
C LYS A 224 -5.90 26.30 -25.13
N ASN A 225 -6.84 26.65 -24.26
CA ASN A 225 -7.90 25.76 -23.73
C ASN A 225 -7.35 24.50 -23.01
N ALA A 226 -6.12 24.54 -22.51
CA ALA A 226 -5.55 23.43 -21.75
C ALA A 226 -6.33 23.13 -20.48
N ASN A 227 -6.15 21.91 -19.95
CA ASN A 227 -6.72 21.55 -18.66
C ASN A 227 -5.73 21.89 -17.52
N VAL A 228 -6.24 22.43 -16.44
CA VAL A 228 -5.51 22.67 -15.20
C VAL A 228 -6.14 21.86 -14.08
N ILE A 229 -5.36 21.02 -13.40
CA ILE A 229 -5.85 20.14 -12.32
C ILE A 229 -5.17 20.56 -11.03
N THR A 230 -5.94 20.83 -9.99
CA THR A 230 -5.42 21.23 -8.67
C THR A 230 -6.41 20.93 -7.54
N ASP A 231 -5.96 21.10 -6.30
CA ASP A 231 -6.76 20.98 -5.09
C ASP A 231 -7.23 22.38 -4.65
N ILE A 232 -8.53 22.54 -4.39
CA ILE A 232 -9.08 23.83 -3.90
C ILE A 232 -8.52 24.19 -2.51
N GLU A 233 -8.16 23.18 -1.71
CA GLU A 233 -7.76 23.37 -0.31
C GLU A 233 -6.31 23.84 -0.14
N ILE A 234 -5.53 23.96 -1.21
CA ILE A 234 -4.16 24.47 -1.13
C ILE A 234 -4.14 26.02 -1.17
N PRO A 235 -3.22 26.66 -0.43
CA PRO A 235 -3.12 28.13 -0.41
C PRO A 235 -2.92 28.76 -1.79
N GLU A 236 -2.23 28.07 -2.68
CA GLU A 236 -1.88 28.53 -4.03
C GLU A 236 -3.06 28.49 -5.01
N TYR A 237 -4.19 27.87 -4.64
CA TYR A 237 -5.36 27.73 -5.52
C TYR A 237 -5.83 29.04 -6.13
N LYS A 238 -5.89 30.11 -5.32
CA LYS A 238 -6.35 31.43 -5.77
C LYS A 238 -5.51 31.92 -6.97
N LYS A 239 -4.19 31.86 -6.88
CA LYS A 239 -3.28 32.25 -7.97
C LYS A 239 -3.41 31.38 -9.21
N ILE A 240 -3.57 30.06 -9.00
CA ILE A 240 -3.76 29.11 -10.12
C ILE A 240 -5.08 29.41 -10.84
N LYS A 241 -6.14 29.70 -10.10
CA LYS A 241 -7.45 30.07 -10.63
C LYS A 241 -7.37 31.38 -11.45
N GLU A 242 -6.72 32.42 -10.92
CA GLU A 242 -6.50 33.70 -11.60
C GLU A 242 -5.77 33.51 -12.94
N ILE A 243 -4.66 32.72 -12.94
CA ILE A 243 -3.93 32.41 -14.18
C ILE A 243 -4.82 31.64 -15.16
N SER A 244 -5.60 30.68 -14.66
CA SER A 244 -6.47 29.85 -15.50
C SER A 244 -7.58 30.68 -16.17
N LEU A 245 -8.18 31.61 -15.45
CA LEU A 245 -9.17 32.53 -15.98
C LEU A 245 -8.57 33.45 -17.05
N LYS A 246 -7.42 34.08 -16.74
CA LYS A 246 -6.71 34.98 -17.68
C LYS A 246 -6.27 34.28 -18.96
N LYS A 247 -6.00 32.98 -18.91
CA LYS A 247 -5.51 32.16 -20.03
C LYS A 247 -6.58 31.27 -20.67
N GLU A 248 -7.83 31.38 -20.25
CA GLU A 248 -8.95 30.57 -20.74
C GLU A 248 -8.73 29.05 -20.59
N PHE A 249 -8.12 28.62 -19.47
CA PHE A 249 -7.91 27.21 -19.21
C PHE A 249 -9.12 26.56 -18.54
N ASN A 250 -9.35 25.29 -18.86
CA ASN A 250 -10.35 24.45 -18.23
C ASN A 250 -9.88 23.95 -16.87
N ILE A 251 -10.21 24.68 -15.79
CA ILE A 251 -9.80 24.27 -14.45
C ILE A 251 -10.65 23.12 -13.94
N GLN A 252 -9.99 22.08 -13.42
CA GLN A 252 -10.58 20.89 -12.83
C GLN A 252 -10.04 20.74 -11.40
N THR A 253 -10.92 20.64 -10.44
CA THR A 253 -10.54 20.69 -9.03
C THR A 253 -10.90 19.42 -8.29
N ILE A 254 -10.05 19.03 -7.34
CA ILE A 254 -10.37 18.08 -6.30
C ILE A 254 -10.64 18.81 -4.99
N SER A 255 -11.52 18.28 -4.13
CA SER A 255 -11.83 18.87 -2.83
C SER A 255 -12.56 17.89 -1.92
N ASN A 256 -12.65 18.21 -0.63
CA ASN A 256 -13.63 17.62 0.28
C ASN A 256 -15.02 18.29 0.17
N ARG A 257 -15.13 19.48 -0.43
CA ARG A 257 -16.40 20.21 -0.69
C ARG A 257 -16.25 21.10 -1.92
N ASN A 258 -17.28 21.15 -2.75
CA ASN A 258 -17.37 22.08 -3.90
C ASN A 258 -16.27 21.94 -4.98
N GLY A 259 -15.72 20.75 -5.18
CA GLY A 259 -14.80 20.46 -6.29
C GLY A 259 -15.50 19.77 -7.46
N ASN A 260 -14.86 19.76 -8.64
CA ASN A 260 -15.34 18.96 -9.78
C ASN A 260 -15.33 17.46 -9.46
N LEU A 261 -14.34 17.03 -8.67
CA LEU A 261 -14.25 15.70 -8.09
C LEU A 261 -14.18 15.85 -6.55
N GLU A 262 -15.25 15.47 -5.90
CA GLU A 262 -15.45 15.71 -4.46
C GLU A 262 -15.33 14.42 -3.65
N ILE A 263 -14.65 14.49 -2.48
CA ILE A 263 -14.60 13.43 -1.50
C ILE A 263 -15.78 13.57 -0.55
N ILE A 264 -16.82 12.74 -0.70
CA ILE A 264 -18.00 12.73 0.17
C ILE A 264 -17.68 12.09 1.53
N SER A 265 -16.95 10.97 1.52
CA SER A 265 -16.55 10.29 2.75
C SER A 265 -15.28 9.48 2.54
N HIS A 266 -14.46 9.41 3.59
CA HIS A 266 -13.25 8.61 3.66
C HIS A 266 -13.25 7.82 4.97
N LYS A 267 -13.06 6.50 4.88
CA LYS A 267 -13.01 5.58 6.03
C LYS A 267 -11.89 4.57 5.85
N TYR A 268 -11.27 4.18 6.96
CA TYR A 268 -10.37 3.03 7.03
C TYR A 268 -11.15 1.80 7.47
N GLN A 269 -11.08 0.71 6.73
CA GLN A 269 -11.71 -0.56 7.06
C GLN A 269 -10.78 -1.70 6.68
N ASN A 270 -10.46 -2.57 7.64
CA ASN A 270 -9.51 -3.68 7.43
C ASN A 270 -8.21 -3.23 6.72
N GLU A 271 -7.63 -2.12 7.21
CA GLU A 271 -6.43 -1.48 6.67
C GLU A 271 -6.55 -0.93 5.23
N LYS A 272 -7.69 -1.10 4.57
CA LYS A 272 -7.98 -0.48 3.27
C LYS A 272 -8.61 0.90 3.47
N GLN A 273 -8.42 1.75 2.48
CA GLN A 273 -9.12 3.03 2.37
C GLN A 273 -10.37 2.84 1.50
N ILE A 274 -11.52 3.24 2.03
CA ILE A 274 -12.80 3.26 1.32
C ILE A 274 -13.21 4.71 1.18
N VAL A 275 -13.35 5.17 -0.05
CA VAL A 275 -13.67 6.56 -0.36
C VAL A 275 -14.90 6.61 -1.23
N LYS A 276 -15.89 7.42 -0.85
CA LYS A 276 -16.99 7.80 -1.73
C LYS A 276 -16.65 9.15 -2.36
N ILE A 277 -16.75 9.21 -3.68
CA ILE A 277 -16.46 10.42 -4.46
C ILE A 277 -17.66 10.80 -5.30
N ARG A 278 -17.84 12.09 -5.57
CA ARG A 278 -18.85 12.63 -6.48
C ARG A 278 -18.18 13.23 -7.70
N TYR A 279 -18.64 12.86 -8.89
CA TYR A 279 -18.20 13.42 -10.16
C TYR A 279 -19.38 13.53 -11.11
N ASN A 280 -19.63 14.73 -11.64
CA ASN A 280 -20.78 15.02 -12.53
C ASN A 280 -22.10 14.46 -11.97
N LYS A 281 -22.45 14.84 -10.71
CA LYS A 281 -23.64 14.40 -9.95
C LYS A 281 -23.68 12.91 -9.59
N ASN A 282 -22.84 12.06 -10.16
CA ASN A 282 -22.79 10.62 -9.87
C ASN A 282 -21.87 10.31 -8.69
N ILE A 283 -22.26 9.33 -7.87
CA ILE A 283 -21.48 8.87 -6.72
C ILE A 283 -20.81 7.55 -7.08
N TYR A 284 -19.48 7.51 -6.84
CA TYR A 284 -18.66 6.32 -7.04
C TYR A 284 -17.99 5.92 -5.73
N LYS A 285 -17.81 4.62 -5.53
CA LYS A 285 -17.06 4.07 -4.40
C LYS A 285 -15.74 3.52 -4.90
N ILE A 286 -14.63 4.03 -4.39
CA ILE A 286 -13.30 3.50 -4.65
C ILE A 286 -12.76 2.82 -3.40
N LYS A 287 -12.03 1.74 -3.59
CA LYS A 287 -11.31 1.01 -2.53
C LYS A 287 -9.84 1.00 -2.91
N THR A 288 -8.94 1.10 -1.95
CA THR A 288 -7.50 0.96 -2.20
C THR A 288 -6.77 0.45 -0.97
N ARG A 289 -5.68 -0.30 -1.21
CA ARG A 289 -4.73 -0.74 -0.17
C ARG A 289 -3.57 0.23 0.03
N LEU A 290 -3.51 1.30 -0.75
CA LEU A 290 -2.46 2.30 -0.63
C LEU A 290 -2.49 2.95 0.76
N ILE A 291 -1.33 3.30 1.27
CA ILE A 291 -1.18 3.84 2.63
C ILE A 291 -1.22 5.37 2.57
N GLY A 292 -2.05 5.95 3.44
CA GLY A 292 -2.14 7.39 3.68
C GLY A 292 -3.17 8.13 2.84
N LYS A 293 -3.90 9.04 3.50
CA LYS A 293 -4.92 9.91 2.88
C LYS A 293 -4.36 10.75 1.74
N ILE A 294 -3.08 11.13 1.81
CA ILE A 294 -2.41 11.88 0.75
C ILE A 294 -2.43 11.15 -0.60
N GLN A 295 -2.36 9.80 -0.58
CA GLN A 295 -2.43 9.03 -1.82
C GLN A 295 -3.81 9.11 -2.48
N ILE A 296 -4.88 9.32 -1.70
CA ILE A 296 -6.21 9.54 -2.26
C ILE A 296 -6.24 10.81 -3.12
N LYS A 297 -5.68 11.93 -2.61
CA LYS A 297 -5.58 13.17 -3.40
C LYS A 297 -4.77 12.96 -4.70
N ASN A 298 -3.65 12.24 -4.62
CA ASN A 298 -2.84 11.91 -5.79
C ASN A 298 -3.61 11.04 -6.80
N ILE A 299 -4.37 10.04 -6.32
CA ILE A 299 -5.25 9.21 -7.17
C ILE A 299 -6.32 10.06 -7.85
N LEU A 300 -6.99 10.96 -7.12
CA LEU A 300 -8.05 11.80 -7.67
C LEU A 300 -7.54 12.72 -8.78
N MET A 301 -6.36 13.34 -8.61
CA MET A 301 -5.72 14.11 -9.67
C MET A 301 -5.39 13.24 -10.88
N SER A 302 -4.92 12.00 -10.65
CA SER A 302 -4.63 11.05 -11.73
C SER A 302 -5.88 10.57 -12.45
N ILE A 303 -7.01 10.40 -11.73
CA ILE A 303 -8.33 10.07 -12.31
C ILE A 303 -8.77 11.18 -13.26
N ILE A 304 -8.74 12.45 -12.83
CA ILE A 304 -9.09 13.57 -13.69
C ILE A 304 -8.17 13.63 -14.91
N ALA A 305 -6.85 13.47 -14.71
CA ALA A 305 -5.90 13.43 -15.82
C ALA A 305 -6.21 12.30 -16.82
N ALA A 306 -6.60 11.13 -16.33
CA ALA A 306 -6.94 9.98 -17.18
C ALA A 306 -8.22 10.20 -18.00
N THR A 307 -9.20 11.00 -17.54
CA THR A 307 -10.37 11.37 -18.35
C THR A 307 -9.97 12.15 -19.60
N LYS A 308 -8.83 12.86 -19.57
CA LYS A 308 -8.29 13.63 -20.71
C LYS A 308 -7.54 12.75 -21.73
N SER A 309 -7.56 11.43 -21.53
CA SER A 309 -6.93 10.42 -22.39
C SER A 309 -7.95 9.50 -23.09
N ASN A 310 -9.15 9.98 -23.31
CA ASN A 310 -10.27 9.26 -23.96
C ASN A 310 -10.65 7.97 -23.22
N LEU A 311 -10.76 8.05 -21.88
CA LEU A 311 -11.27 7.01 -21.02
C LEU A 311 -12.54 7.48 -20.29
N SER A 312 -13.58 6.66 -20.26
CA SER A 312 -14.76 6.96 -19.46
C SER A 312 -14.45 6.86 -17.97
N PHE A 313 -15.05 7.72 -17.17
CA PHE A 313 -14.84 7.78 -15.72
C PHE A 313 -15.12 6.42 -15.04
N LYS A 314 -16.16 5.69 -15.48
CA LYS A 314 -16.50 4.35 -14.98
C LYS A 314 -15.36 3.34 -15.20
N LYS A 315 -14.72 3.34 -16.40
CA LYS A 315 -13.56 2.47 -16.70
C LYS A 315 -12.36 2.86 -15.85
N ILE A 316 -12.12 4.14 -15.60
CA ILE A 316 -11.03 4.61 -14.75
C ILE A 316 -11.22 4.13 -13.31
N VAL A 317 -12.42 4.34 -12.74
CA VAL A 317 -12.71 3.97 -11.34
C VAL A 317 -12.63 2.45 -11.11
N SER A 318 -13.03 1.63 -12.08
CA SER A 318 -13.04 0.16 -11.95
C SER A 318 -11.65 -0.47 -11.72
N VAL A 319 -10.57 0.22 -12.08
CA VAL A 319 -9.19 -0.30 -11.94
C VAL A 319 -8.46 0.23 -10.70
N ILE A 320 -9.06 1.15 -9.93
CA ILE A 320 -8.37 1.83 -8.81
C ILE A 320 -7.95 0.87 -7.68
N ASP A 321 -8.74 -0.18 -7.41
CA ASP A 321 -8.40 -1.19 -6.39
C ASP A 321 -7.12 -2.01 -6.76
N ASN A 322 -6.76 -2.02 -8.04
CA ASN A 322 -5.59 -2.70 -8.57
C ASN A 322 -4.31 -1.84 -8.60
N LEU A 323 -4.39 -0.58 -8.18
CA LEU A 323 -3.21 0.30 -8.13
C LEU A 323 -2.21 -0.20 -7.10
N LYS A 324 -0.95 -0.24 -7.50
CA LYS A 324 0.18 -0.62 -6.66
C LYS A 324 0.85 0.63 -6.06
N PRO A 325 1.45 0.50 -4.87
CA PRO A 325 2.26 1.57 -4.29
C PRO A 325 3.35 2.04 -5.26
N VAL A 326 3.62 3.33 -5.22
CA VAL A 326 4.75 3.92 -5.95
C VAL A 326 6.04 3.62 -5.19
N ASN A 327 7.08 3.19 -5.90
CA ASN A 327 8.36 2.78 -5.30
C ASN A 327 8.91 3.86 -4.36
N GLY A 328 9.09 3.50 -3.10
CA GLY A 328 9.60 4.39 -2.05
C GLY A 328 8.65 5.52 -1.64
N ARG A 329 7.32 5.39 -1.83
CA ARG A 329 6.31 6.38 -1.44
C ARG A 329 5.21 5.73 -0.60
N LEU A 330 5.38 5.73 0.72
CA LEU A 330 4.52 5.01 1.67
C LEU A 330 4.28 3.55 1.21
N GLU A 331 5.33 2.92 0.73
CA GLU A 331 5.30 1.57 0.17
C GLU A 331 5.52 0.54 1.26
N GLN A 332 4.60 -0.39 1.43
CA GLN A 332 4.81 -1.53 2.30
C GLN A 332 5.77 -2.52 1.64
N ILE A 333 6.91 -2.77 2.29
CA ILE A 333 7.95 -3.69 1.83
C ILE A 333 7.79 -5.03 2.54
N GLY A 334 7.48 -6.08 1.77
CA GLY A 334 7.37 -7.44 2.27
C GLY A 334 6.26 -7.64 3.30
N SER A 335 6.28 -8.79 3.95
CA SER A 335 5.36 -9.13 5.05
C SER A 335 6.09 -9.86 6.17
N ILE A 336 5.78 -9.50 7.42
CA ILE A 336 6.36 -10.13 8.61
C ILE A 336 5.29 -11.02 9.26
N LYS A 337 5.69 -12.22 9.66
CA LYS A 337 4.81 -13.27 10.19
C LYS A 337 4.07 -12.89 11.47
N ASN A 338 4.56 -11.90 12.22
CA ASN A 338 3.89 -11.36 13.40
C ASN A 338 2.95 -10.19 13.08
N ASN A 339 2.56 -10.01 11.82
CA ASN A 339 1.68 -8.95 11.33
C ASN A 339 2.21 -7.51 11.53
N SER A 340 3.50 -7.34 11.86
CA SER A 340 4.13 -6.02 11.81
C SER A 340 4.42 -5.62 10.35
N LYS A 341 4.49 -4.32 10.10
CA LYS A 341 4.67 -3.78 8.75
C LYS A 341 5.89 -2.89 8.68
N VAL A 342 6.62 -2.98 7.58
CA VAL A 342 7.70 -2.05 7.27
C VAL A 342 7.32 -1.24 6.05
N ILE A 343 7.34 0.06 6.20
CA ILE A 343 6.93 1.05 5.21
C ILE A 343 8.15 1.85 4.78
N LEU A 344 8.41 1.87 3.48
CA LEU A 344 9.49 2.66 2.89
C LEU A 344 8.93 3.97 2.35
N ASP A 345 9.58 5.10 2.73
CA ASP A 345 9.15 6.42 2.25
C ASP A 345 10.32 7.33 1.92
N TYR A 346 10.12 8.20 0.96
CA TYR A 346 11.08 9.21 0.53
C TYR A 346 11.01 10.51 1.35
N ALA A 347 10.14 10.60 2.35
CA ALA A 347 9.96 11.80 3.17
C ALA A 347 11.29 12.27 3.79
N HIS A 348 11.83 13.38 3.28
CA HIS A 348 13.11 13.98 3.67
C HIS A 348 13.00 15.48 4.01
N THR A 349 11.77 15.99 4.06
CA THR A 349 11.43 17.34 4.54
C THR A 349 10.52 17.26 5.75
N PRO A 350 10.45 18.30 6.61
CA PRO A 350 9.57 18.32 7.78
C PRO A 350 8.11 18.03 7.41
N ASP A 351 7.56 18.75 6.44
CA ASP A 351 6.16 18.59 6.03
C ASP A 351 5.86 17.19 5.48
N ALA A 352 6.74 16.65 4.61
CA ALA A 352 6.55 15.31 4.07
C ALA A 352 6.59 14.25 5.19
N LEU A 353 7.52 14.40 6.17
CA LEU A 353 7.63 13.48 7.29
C LEU A 353 6.40 13.56 8.20
N GLU A 354 5.91 14.77 8.51
CA GLU A 354 4.72 14.95 9.33
C GLU A 354 3.48 14.35 8.67
N VAL A 355 3.27 14.62 7.38
CA VAL A 355 2.17 14.06 6.59
C VAL A 355 2.21 12.54 6.59
N SER A 356 3.39 11.93 6.35
CA SER A 356 3.55 10.48 6.33
C SER A 356 3.24 9.86 7.69
N LEU A 357 3.79 10.39 8.78
CA LEU A 357 3.55 9.89 10.14
C LEU A 357 2.09 10.08 10.59
N LYS A 358 1.48 11.21 10.27
CA LYS A 358 0.06 11.47 10.55
C LYS A 358 -0.83 10.47 9.81
N CYS A 359 -0.56 10.22 8.54
CA CYS A 359 -1.28 9.22 7.75
C CYS A 359 -1.17 7.81 8.35
N LEU A 360 0.00 7.43 8.85
CA LEU A 360 0.17 6.14 9.52
C LEU A 360 -0.61 6.04 10.84
N LYS A 361 -0.59 7.10 11.67
CA LYS A 361 -1.39 7.15 12.91
C LYS A 361 -2.91 7.08 12.65
N GLU A 362 -3.38 7.71 11.57
CA GLU A 362 -4.79 7.66 11.19
C GLU A 362 -5.22 6.28 10.66
N GLN A 363 -4.39 5.65 9.83
CA GLN A 363 -4.72 4.36 9.20
C GLN A 363 -4.52 3.17 10.12
N PHE A 364 -3.51 3.21 10.98
CA PHE A 364 -3.16 2.15 11.90
C PHE A 364 -3.38 2.60 13.35
N LYS A 365 -4.63 2.94 13.68
CA LYS A 365 -5.03 3.32 15.04
C LYS A 365 -4.58 2.26 16.04
N ASP A 366 -4.15 2.70 17.21
CA ASP A 366 -3.71 1.86 18.34
C ASP A 366 -2.47 0.97 18.08
N LYS A 367 -1.77 1.19 16.95
CA LYS A 367 -0.49 0.52 16.67
C LYS A 367 0.69 1.40 17.08
N SER A 368 1.74 0.75 17.60
CA SER A 368 3.01 1.42 17.88
C SER A 368 3.72 1.76 16.58
N ILE A 369 4.16 3.01 16.44
CA ILE A 369 4.90 3.49 15.27
C ILE A 369 6.35 3.75 15.64
N SER A 370 7.26 3.17 14.87
CA SER A 370 8.70 3.39 14.95
C SER A 370 9.22 4.00 13.65
N ILE A 371 10.33 4.73 13.72
CA ILE A 371 10.95 5.35 12.56
C ILE A 371 12.46 5.10 12.50
N VAL A 372 12.98 4.83 11.29
CA VAL A 372 14.41 4.95 10.95
C VAL A 372 14.56 6.13 10.00
N PHE A 373 15.36 7.13 10.35
CA PHE A 373 15.62 8.27 9.49
C PHE A 373 16.92 8.99 9.79
N GLY A 374 17.36 9.85 8.88
CA GLY A 374 18.46 10.78 9.01
C GLY A 374 18.26 11.98 8.07
N CYS A 375 19.21 12.89 8.05
CA CYS A 375 19.22 14.04 7.14
C CYS A 375 20.49 14.07 6.28
N GLY A 376 20.36 14.61 5.06
CA GLY A 376 21.50 14.81 4.19
C GLY A 376 22.36 15.99 4.59
N GLY A 377 23.67 15.89 4.38
CA GLY A 377 24.64 16.98 4.47
C GLY A 377 24.64 17.87 3.22
N ASN A 378 25.26 19.07 3.32
CA ASN A 378 25.29 20.09 2.26
C ASN A 378 23.90 20.43 1.70
N ARG A 379 22.92 20.49 2.60
CA ARG A 379 21.53 20.83 2.36
C ARG A 379 21.02 21.76 3.46
N ASP A 380 19.79 22.22 3.35
CA ASP A 380 19.14 23.04 4.38
C ASP A 380 19.29 22.43 5.77
N LYS A 381 19.99 23.14 6.67
CA LYS A 381 20.26 22.73 8.04
C LYS A 381 19.07 22.99 8.97
N THR A 382 18.22 23.98 8.65
CA THR A 382 17.10 24.43 9.48
C THR A 382 16.03 23.37 9.67
N LYS A 383 15.88 22.46 8.70
CA LYS A 383 14.93 21.35 8.74
C LYS A 383 15.27 20.28 9.78
N ARG A 384 16.53 20.14 10.18
CA ARG A 384 17.01 19.02 11.03
C ARG A 384 16.32 18.96 12.39
N PRO A 385 16.30 20.05 13.19
CA PRO A 385 15.60 20.05 14.49
C PRO A 385 14.09 19.87 14.34
N LEU A 386 13.51 20.39 13.25
CA LEU A 386 12.08 20.25 12.96
C LEU A 386 11.70 18.79 12.70
N MET A 387 12.49 18.07 11.88
CA MET A 387 12.28 16.63 11.63
C MET A 387 12.43 15.80 12.91
N GLY A 388 13.39 16.15 13.79
CA GLY A 388 13.53 15.54 15.11
C GLY A 388 12.28 15.76 15.99
N LYS A 389 11.76 16.98 16.04
CA LYS A 389 10.53 17.34 16.78
C LYS A 389 9.32 16.54 16.27
N ILE A 390 9.16 16.42 14.95
CA ILE A 390 8.07 15.69 14.31
C ILE A 390 8.17 14.19 14.64
N ALA A 391 9.34 13.57 14.49
CA ALA A 391 9.55 12.18 14.85
C ALA A 391 9.24 11.92 16.33
N ASN A 392 9.67 12.82 17.23
CA ASN A 392 9.38 12.73 18.66
C ASN A 392 7.89 12.86 19.01
N LYS A 393 7.13 13.63 18.23
CA LYS A 393 5.67 13.80 18.41
C LYS A 393 4.89 12.54 18.04
N TYR A 394 5.23 11.89 16.91
CA TYR A 394 4.41 10.84 16.34
C TYR A 394 4.90 9.41 16.58
N CYS A 395 6.18 9.21 16.92
CA CYS A 395 6.78 7.89 17.04
C CYS A 395 7.01 7.45 18.49
N ASP A 396 6.86 6.17 18.75
CA ASP A 396 7.11 5.54 20.04
C ASP A 396 8.59 5.14 20.20
N ARG A 397 9.26 4.81 19.06
CA ARG A 397 10.72 4.53 19.00
C ARG A 397 11.32 5.19 17.76
N ILE A 398 12.50 5.75 17.91
CA ILE A 398 13.21 6.50 16.88
C ILE A 398 14.62 5.92 16.74
N TYR A 399 14.95 5.46 15.53
CA TYR A 399 16.29 5.00 15.16
C TYR A 399 16.92 6.06 14.27
N LEU A 400 17.74 6.92 14.89
CA LEU A 400 18.43 8.01 14.21
C LEU A 400 19.71 7.51 13.57
N THR A 401 19.89 7.74 12.28
CA THR A 401 21.00 7.18 11.51
C THR A 401 21.51 8.17 10.46
N ASP A 402 22.59 7.80 9.75
CA ASP A 402 23.11 8.59 8.64
C ASP A 402 22.24 8.39 7.40
N ASP A 403 22.05 9.47 6.64
CA ASP A 403 21.46 9.45 5.29
C ASP A 403 22.58 9.56 4.24
N ASN A 404 22.77 10.71 3.62
CA ASN A 404 23.88 11.08 2.75
C ASN A 404 24.67 12.24 3.39
N PRO A 405 25.62 12.01 4.29
CA PRO A 405 26.33 13.08 4.98
C PRO A 405 27.15 13.98 4.05
N ARG A 406 27.54 13.48 2.90
CA ARG A 406 28.40 14.17 1.93
C ARG A 406 29.68 14.69 2.59
N TYR A 407 29.93 16.00 2.53
CA TYR A 407 31.13 16.61 3.10
C TYR A 407 30.98 17.08 4.56
N GLU A 408 29.77 17.02 5.14
CA GLU A 408 29.54 17.36 6.55
C GLU A 408 29.87 16.18 7.48
N ASN A 409 30.23 16.50 8.73
CA ASN A 409 30.44 15.49 9.76
C ASN A 409 29.09 14.83 10.11
N PRO A 410 28.96 13.49 9.96
CA PRO A 410 27.71 12.79 10.21
C PRO A 410 27.17 12.97 11.64
N LYS A 411 28.07 13.02 12.64
CA LYS A 411 27.71 13.20 14.05
C LYS A 411 27.02 14.55 14.26
N THR A 412 27.59 15.63 13.72
CA THR A 412 27.00 16.97 13.82
C THR A 412 25.60 17.05 13.22
N ILE A 413 25.35 16.30 12.13
CA ILE A 413 24.02 16.20 11.53
C ILE A 413 23.05 15.53 12.51
N ARG A 414 23.43 14.38 13.09
CA ARG A 414 22.58 13.66 14.05
C ARG A 414 22.34 14.47 15.32
N ASP A 415 23.34 15.15 15.84
CA ASP A 415 23.20 16.02 17.02
C ASP A 415 22.25 17.19 16.78
N SER A 416 22.29 17.78 15.58
CA SER A 416 21.34 18.82 15.17
C SER A 416 19.88 18.30 15.12
N ILE A 417 19.66 17.06 14.71
CA ILE A 417 18.32 16.44 14.71
C ILE A 417 17.84 16.16 16.14
N LYS A 418 18.75 15.71 17.03
CA LYS A 418 18.41 15.33 18.41
C LYS A 418 18.02 16.47 19.33
N LYS A 419 18.33 17.71 19.02
CA LYS A 419 18.10 18.88 19.90
C LYS A 419 16.73 18.90 20.59
N ASN A 420 15.66 18.45 19.86
CA ASN A 420 14.27 18.47 20.32
C ASN A 420 13.69 17.06 20.50
N MET A 421 14.51 16.05 20.85
CA MET A 421 14.06 14.67 20.98
C MET A 421 14.24 14.13 22.40
N LYS A 422 13.31 13.29 22.87
CA LYS A 422 13.44 12.59 24.16
C LYS A 422 14.44 11.44 24.05
N LYS A 423 15.46 11.43 24.92
CA LYS A 423 16.51 10.38 24.95
C LYS A 423 15.92 8.97 25.13
N SER A 424 14.90 8.80 25.97
CA SER A 424 14.27 7.50 26.26
C SER A 424 13.63 6.79 25.07
N LYS A 425 13.33 7.52 23.99
CA LYS A 425 12.73 6.98 22.76
C LYS A 425 13.72 6.83 21.60
N THR A 426 14.94 7.35 21.75
CA THR A 426 15.87 7.56 20.63
C THR A 426 17.07 6.63 20.74
N TYR A 427 17.27 5.82 19.70
CA TYR A 427 18.43 4.98 19.48
C TYR A 427 19.28 5.62 18.38
N GLU A 428 20.47 6.12 18.73
CA GLU A 428 21.41 6.66 17.75
C GLU A 428 22.32 5.55 17.23
N ILE A 429 22.22 5.27 15.94
CA ILE A 429 22.98 4.22 15.25
C ILE A 429 23.47 4.80 13.93
N SER A 430 24.76 5.18 13.84
CA SER A 430 25.33 5.84 12.67
C SER A 430 25.17 5.01 11.39
N ASN A 431 25.47 3.72 11.45
CA ASN A 431 25.35 2.82 10.31
C ASN A 431 23.88 2.49 10.01
N ARG A 432 23.43 2.91 8.83
CA ARG A 432 22.03 2.76 8.41
C ARG A 432 21.59 1.30 8.25
N THR A 433 22.48 0.41 7.81
CA THR A 433 22.19 -1.04 7.74
C THR A 433 21.88 -1.59 9.13
N ILE A 434 22.71 -1.24 10.13
CA ILE A 434 22.55 -1.68 11.53
C ILE A 434 21.28 -1.06 12.12
N ALA A 435 20.98 0.20 11.83
CA ALA A 435 19.77 0.88 12.29
C ALA A 435 18.50 0.20 11.78
N ILE A 436 18.43 -0.14 10.48
CA ILE A 436 17.30 -0.87 9.88
C ILE A 436 17.18 -2.28 10.47
N SER A 437 18.31 -2.99 10.63
CA SER A 437 18.33 -4.33 11.21
C SER A 437 17.80 -4.33 12.65
N LYS A 438 18.27 -3.39 13.49
CA LYS A 438 17.82 -3.24 14.87
C LYS A 438 16.34 -2.88 14.94
N ALA A 439 15.90 -1.90 14.14
CA ALA A 439 14.50 -1.48 14.11
C ALA A 439 13.56 -2.64 13.74
N ILE A 440 13.90 -3.44 12.71
CA ILE A 440 13.09 -4.60 12.30
C ILE A 440 13.13 -5.71 13.37
N SER A 441 14.28 -5.96 14.00
CA SER A 441 14.39 -6.96 15.06
C SER A 441 13.53 -6.62 16.28
N ASP A 442 13.37 -5.33 16.60
CA ASP A 442 12.62 -4.83 17.75
C ASP A 442 11.10 -4.77 17.52
N LEU A 443 10.61 -5.01 16.30
CA LEU A 443 9.18 -4.99 15.99
C LEU A 443 8.42 -6.07 16.76
N LYS A 444 7.44 -5.65 17.54
CA LYS A 444 6.45 -6.50 18.18
C LYS A 444 5.30 -6.80 17.22
N THR A 445 4.42 -7.70 17.62
CA THR A 445 3.22 -8.08 16.84
C THR A 445 2.36 -6.86 16.52
N GLY A 446 2.14 -6.62 15.22
CA GLY A 446 1.30 -5.54 14.73
C GLY A 446 1.95 -4.15 14.72
N ASP A 447 3.21 -3.99 15.13
CA ASP A 447 3.94 -2.71 15.08
C ASP A 447 4.12 -2.23 13.64
N ILE A 448 4.23 -0.91 13.48
CA ILE A 448 4.51 -0.25 12.21
C ILE A 448 5.89 0.40 12.28
N LEU A 449 6.75 0.11 11.31
CA LEU A 449 8.03 0.77 11.12
C LEU A 449 7.99 1.56 9.82
N ILE A 450 8.35 2.83 9.88
CA ILE A 450 8.66 3.61 8.68
C ILE A 450 10.17 3.80 8.54
N VAL A 451 10.71 3.52 7.35
CA VAL A 451 12.10 3.83 6.97
C VAL A 451 12.03 5.00 6.00
N ALA A 452 12.48 6.17 6.45
CA ALA A 452 12.27 7.44 5.74
C ALA A 452 13.59 8.08 5.27
N GLY A 453 13.47 8.94 4.25
CA GLY A 453 14.54 9.79 3.71
C GLY A 453 15.01 9.38 2.33
N LYS A 454 15.40 8.13 2.12
CA LYS A 454 16.02 7.66 0.86
C LYS A 454 15.02 7.07 -0.14
N GLY A 455 13.94 6.44 0.34
CA GLY A 455 12.94 5.83 -0.55
C GLY A 455 13.59 4.88 -1.58
N HIS A 456 13.46 5.22 -2.86
CA HIS A 456 13.98 4.44 -3.99
C HIS A 456 15.47 4.65 -4.31
N GLU A 457 16.18 5.52 -3.58
CA GLU A 457 17.62 5.77 -3.80
C GLU A 457 18.45 4.50 -3.57
N LYS A 458 19.44 4.29 -4.43
CA LYS A 458 20.34 3.12 -4.39
C LYS A 458 21.80 3.48 -4.09
N ILE A 459 22.06 4.67 -3.55
CA ILE A 459 23.40 5.17 -3.25
C ILE A 459 23.41 5.82 -1.88
N GLN A 460 24.48 5.60 -1.12
CA GLN A 460 24.82 6.37 0.07
C GLN A 460 26.14 7.10 -0.18
N GLU A 461 26.20 8.40 0.19
CA GLU A 461 27.31 9.30 -0.15
C GLU A 461 28.00 9.84 1.10
N TYR A 462 29.28 9.48 1.29
CA TYR A 462 30.17 10.00 2.32
C TYR A 462 31.37 10.68 1.63
N LYS A 463 31.53 12.00 1.81
CA LYS A 463 32.54 12.80 1.11
C LYS A 463 32.46 12.58 -0.42
N LYS A 464 33.54 12.12 -1.05
CA LYS A 464 33.60 11.77 -2.47
C LYS A 464 33.19 10.33 -2.77
N ILE A 465 33.03 9.50 -1.75
CA ILE A 465 32.74 8.05 -1.90
C ILE A 465 31.23 7.84 -2.04
N LYS A 466 30.83 7.20 -3.12
CA LYS A 466 29.46 6.75 -3.35
C LYS A 466 29.41 5.24 -3.30
N THR A 467 28.72 4.72 -2.30
CA THR A 467 28.53 3.27 -2.12
C THR A 467 27.14 2.85 -2.57
N LEU A 468 27.02 1.68 -3.16
CA LEU A 468 25.72 1.09 -3.46
C LEU A 468 25.03 0.74 -2.13
N PHE A 469 23.85 1.26 -1.96
CA PHE A 469 23.05 1.05 -0.75
C PHE A 469 21.56 1.26 -1.07
N SER A 470 20.72 0.32 -0.67
CA SER A 470 19.29 0.39 -0.87
C SER A 470 18.55 0.05 0.42
N ASP A 471 17.73 0.99 0.92
CA ASP A 471 16.84 0.73 2.06
C ASP A 471 15.94 -0.48 1.80
N GLN A 472 15.38 -0.60 0.60
CA GLN A 472 14.50 -1.70 0.21
C GLN A 472 15.18 -3.08 0.33
N GLU A 473 16.43 -3.19 -0.14
CA GLU A 473 17.18 -4.45 -0.05
C GLU A 473 17.52 -4.80 1.41
N GLN A 474 17.92 -3.80 2.22
CA GLN A 474 18.18 -4.00 3.65
C GLN A 474 16.91 -4.42 4.40
N ILE A 475 15.77 -3.81 4.11
CA ILE A 475 14.48 -4.16 4.68
C ILE A 475 14.13 -5.61 4.36
N LEU A 476 14.15 -6.02 3.08
CA LEU A 476 13.82 -7.38 2.64
C LEU A 476 14.71 -8.43 3.27
N LYS A 477 16.04 -8.18 3.34
CA LYS A 477 17.00 -9.06 4.01
C LYS A 477 16.63 -9.26 5.50
N ASN A 478 16.36 -8.17 6.21
CA ASN A 478 16.05 -8.24 7.64
C ASN A 478 14.64 -8.80 7.93
N ILE A 479 13.65 -8.57 7.06
CA ILE A 479 12.35 -9.24 7.12
C ILE A 479 12.53 -10.75 6.98
N THR A 480 13.38 -11.21 6.07
CA THR A 480 13.66 -12.64 5.88
C THR A 480 14.27 -13.25 7.14
N LEU A 481 15.26 -12.57 7.77
CA LEU A 481 15.86 -13.00 9.03
C LEU A 481 14.83 -13.02 10.18
N LYS A 482 14.03 -11.96 10.34
CA LYS A 482 12.95 -11.88 11.33
C LYS A 482 11.94 -13.01 11.13
N ASN A 483 11.51 -13.26 9.89
CA ASN A 483 10.57 -14.34 9.56
C ASN A 483 11.15 -15.72 9.85
N LYS A 484 12.45 -15.94 9.62
CA LYS A 484 13.14 -17.19 9.99
C LYS A 484 13.13 -17.37 11.50
N SER A 485 13.43 -16.34 12.29
CA SER A 485 13.38 -16.41 13.74
C SER A 485 11.97 -16.67 14.28
N LEU A 486 10.95 -16.03 13.67
CA LEU A 486 9.56 -16.22 14.03
C LEU A 486 9.00 -17.59 13.61
N SER A 487 9.55 -18.22 12.53
CA SER A 487 9.00 -19.47 11.99
C SER A 487 9.13 -20.67 12.91
N ASN A 488 10.09 -20.64 13.83
CA ASN A 488 10.37 -21.77 14.71
C ASN A 488 9.51 -21.79 15.98
N ASN A 489 8.90 -20.64 16.36
CA ASN A 489 8.11 -20.51 17.60
C ASN A 489 7.08 -19.37 17.56
N VAL A 490 6.27 -19.26 16.49
CA VAL A 490 5.29 -18.15 16.33
C VAL A 490 4.38 -18.02 17.55
N LYS A 491 3.81 -19.15 18.03
CA LYS A 491 2.91 -19.15 19.20
C LYS A 491 3.63 -18.68 20.46
N LEU A 492 4.84 -19.17 20.73
CA LEU A 492 5.64 -18.76 21.89
C LEU A 492 5.98 -17.27 21.85
N ASN A 493 6.38 -16.75 20.69
CA ASN A 493 6.71 -15.34 20.53
C ASN A 493 5.50 -14.44 20.79
N ILE A 494 4.32 -14.80 20.26
CA ILE A 494 3.06 -14.09 20.54
C ILE A 494 2.78 -14.04 22.05
N LEU A 495 2.89 -15.18 22.75
CA LEU A 495 2.66 -15.26 24.19
C LEU A 495 3.66 -14.42 24.98
N LYS A 496 4.94 -14.44 24.61
CA LYS A 496 5.99 -13.63 25.25
C LYS A 496 5.77 -12.13 25.02
N GLU A 497 5.41 -11.72 23.83
CA GLU A 497 5.15 -10.33 23.48
C GLU A 497 3.93 -9.79 24.24
N LEU A 498 2.82 -10.53 24.27
CA LEU A 498 1.59 -10.15 24.98
C LEU A 498 1.80 -10.04 26.50
N SER A 499 2.63 -10.92 27.08
CA SER A 499 2.87 -10.95 28.52
C SER A 499 4.06 -10.10 28.98
N ASN A 500 4.84 -9.51 28.05
CA ASN A 500 6.14 -8.87 28.30
C ASN A 500 7.14 -9.79 29.04
N SER A 501 7.00 -11.12 28.93
CA SER A 501 7.79 -12.09 29.68
C SER A 501 9.16 -12.29 29.02
N LYS A 502 10.22 -11.80 29.68
CA LYS A 502 11.63 -11.99 29.28
C LYS A 502 12.22 -13.31 29.72
N ASN A 503 11.69 -13.92 30.79
CA ASN A 503 12.29 -15.08 31.48
C ASN A 503 11.99 -16.43 30.84
N ILE A 504 11.19 -16.48 29.79
CA ILE A 504 10.81 -17.72 29.08
C ILE A 504 11.83 -18.01 27.98
N SER A 505 12.44 -19.21 28.01
CA SER A 505 13.40 -19.64 27.00
C SER A 505 12.78 -19.65 25.60
N SER A 506 13.46 -19.03 24.64
CA SER A 506 13.07 -19.05 23.21
C SER A 506 13.27 -20.41 22.54
N LYS A 507 13.96 -21.36 23.23
CA LYS A 507 14.19 -22.74 22.75
C LYS A 507 13.02 -23.69 23.04
N LEU A 508 12.01 -23.26 23.85
CA LEU A 508 10.84 -24.08 24.13
C LEU A 508 10.06 -24.43 22.86
N LYS A 509 9.81 -25.71 22.65
CA LYS A 509 8.93 -26.17 21.57
C LYS A 509 7.47 -26.19 22.08
N ILE A 510 6.57 -25.58 21.32
CA ILE A 510 5.15 -25.50 21.64
C ILE A 510 4.36 -26.11 20.49
N LYS A 511 3.45 -27.05 20.80
CA LYS A 511 2.53 -27.69 19.85
C LYS A 511 1.13 -27.09 19.94
N ASN A 512 0.31 -27.64 20.82
CA ASN A 512 -1.08 -27.27 21.00
C ASN A 512 -1.33 -26.64 22.38
N ALA A 513 -2.47 -26.03 22.55
CA ALA A 513 -2.95 -25.59 23.84
C ALA A 513 -4.00 -26.53 24.40
N SER A 514 -4.02 -26.71 25.72
CA SER A 514 -5.07 -27.39 26.47
C SER A 514 -5.52 -26.55 27.66
N ILE A 515 -6.79 -26.70 28.04
CA ILE A 515 -7.38 -26.18 29.29
C ILE A 515 -7.74 -27.32 30.26
N ASN A 516 -7.51 -28.60 29.84
CA ASN A 516 -7.71 -29.80 30.62
C ASN A 516 -6.37 -30.47 30.90
N SER A 517 -5.92 -30.56 32.14
CA SER A 517 -4.63 -31.12 32.53
C SER A 517 -4.47 -32.59 32.13
N LYS A 518 -5.57 -33.36 32.10
CA LYS A 518 -5.58 -34.79 31.69
C LYS A 518 -5.43 -35.01 30.21
N GLU A 519 -5.70 -33.99 29.36
CA GLU A 519 -5.58 -34.08 27.88
C GLU A 519 -4.27 -33.47 27.38
N VAL A 520 -3.42 -32.96 28.28
CA VAL A 520 -2.10 -32.37 27.91
C VAL A 520 -1.16 -33.44 27.35
N LYS A 521 -0.46 -33.10 26.27
CA LYS A 521 0.55 -33.94 25.63
C LYS A 521 1.92 -33.25 25.64
N LYS A 522 2.97 -34.01 25.32
CA LYS A 522 4.35 -33.51 25.26
C LYS A 522 4.46 -32.26 24.34
N ASN A 523 5.01 -31.19 24.90
CA ASN A 523 5.18 -29.87 24.30
C ASN A 523 3.89 -29.05 24.14
N ASP A 524 2.80 -29.40 24.82
CA ASP A 524 1.61 -28.53 24.85
C ASP A 524 1.78 -27.36 25.82
N ILE A 525 0.89 -26.37 25.68
CA ILE A 525 0.72 -25.27 26.64
C ILE A 525 -0.55 -25.52 27.43
N PHE A 526 -0.46 -25.41 28.73
CA PHE A 526 -1.61 -25.47 29.62
C PHE A 526 -2.09 -24.07 29.98
N PHE A 527 -3.35 -23.75 29.69
CA PHE A 527 -4.00 -22.52 30.15
C PHE A 527 -4.78 -22.78 31.42
N ALA A 528 -4.27 -22.37 32.56
CA ALA A 528 -4.90 -22.53 33.89
C ALA A 528 -6.07 -21.53 34.06
N ILE A 529 -7.22 -21.86 33.48
CA ILE A 529 -8.40 -21.00 33.51
C ILE A 529 -9.15 -21.20 34.82
N LYS A 530 -9.47 -20.11 35.52
CA LYS A 530 -10.33 -20.12 36.67
C LYS A 530 -11.79 -20.17 36.21
N GLY A 531 -12.45 -21.31 36.36
CA GLY A 531 -13.87 -21.55 36.09
C GLY A 531 -14.77 -21.18 37.30
N LYS A 532 -16.08 -21.41 37.14
CA LYS A 532 -17.04 -21.20 38.25
C LYS A 532 -16.80 -22.18 39.40
N ASN A 533 -16.54 -23.45 39.08
CA ASN A 533 -16.49 -24.55 40.05
C ASN A 533 -15.08 -25.10 40.29
N LYS A 534 -14.12 -24.82 39.42
CA LYS A 534 -12.73 -25.33 39.52
C LYS A 534 -11.74 -24.24 39.16
N ASP A 535 -10.63 -24.17 39.89
CA ASP A 535 -9.50 -23.31 39.56
C ASP A 535 -8.43 -24.09 38.81
N GLY A 536 -8.19 -23.73 37.56
CA GLY A 536 -7.16 -24.36 36.71
C GLY A 536 -5.75 -24.28 37.25
N ASN A 537 -5.46 -23.31 38.14
CA ASN A 537 -4.12 -23.18 38.74
C ASN A 537 -3.76 -24.39 39.62
N LEU A 538 -4.72 -25.06 40.22
CA LEU A 538 -4.51 -26.27 41.03
C LEU A 538 -3.96 -27.45 40.21
N PHE A 539 -4.23 -27.46 38.89
CA PHE A 539 -3.86 -28.57 37.99
C PHE A 539 -2.56 -28.32 37.20
N ILE A 540 -1.80 -27.26 37.51
CA ILE A 540 -0.56 -26.94 36.77
C ILE A 540 0.49 -28.03 36.98
N LYS A 541 0.60 -28.62 38.19
CA LYS A 541 1.55 -29.74 38.45
C LYS A 541 1.21 -30.95 37.58
N GLU A 542 -0.06 -31.33 37.54
CA GLU A 542 -0.57 -32.43 36.73
C GLU A 542 -0.34 -32.18 35.22
N ALA A 543 -0.57 -30.94 34.73
CA ALA A 543 -0.31 -30.57 33.38
C ALA A 543 1.18 -30.68 32.99
N PHE A 544 2.12 -30.32 33.88
CA PHE A 544 3.53 -30.52 33.65
C PHE A 544 3.93 -32.00 33.68
N ALA A 545 3.34 -32.81 34.56
CA ALA A 545 3.54 -34.26 34.56
C ALA A 545 3.03 -34.87 33.23
N GLY A 546 1.91 -34.38 32.68
CA GLY A 546 1.37 -34.78 31.37
C GLY A 546 2.20 -34.28 30.16
N GLY A 547 3.27 -33.50 30.39
CA GLY A 547 4.20 -33.08 29.35
C GLY A 547 4.02 -31.64 28.85
N ALA A 548 3.30 -30.78 29.54
CA ALA A 548 3.24 -29.36 29.20
C ALA A 548 4.64 -28.72 29.22
N SER A 549 4.97 -27.95 28.19
CA SER A 549 6.21 -27.19 28.15
C SER A 549 6.09 -25.84 28.84
N LEU A 550 4.89 -25.30 28.93
CA LEU A 550 4.59 -23.97 29.44
C LEU A 550 3.19 -23.95 30.05
N ALA A 551 3.01 -23.24 31.15
CA ALA A 551 1.72 -22.93 31.72
C ALA A 551 1.45 -21.43 31.69
N ILE A 552 0.21 -21.04 31.37
CA ILE A 552 -0.30 -19.68 31.50
C ILE A 552 -1.19 -19.66 32.74
N ALA A 553 -0.85 -18.83 33.72
CA ALA A 553 -1.46 -18.84 35.05
C ALA A 553 -1.76 -17.43 35.57
N ASN A 554 -2.63 -17.33 36.56
CA ASN A 554 -2.86 -16.07 37.28
C ASN A 554 -2.45 -16.18 38.75
N ASP A 555 -1.55 -17.12 39.09
CA ASP A 555 -0.95 -17.27 40.41
C ASP A 555 0.26 -16.33 40.61
N LYS A 556 0.66 -16.08 41.86
CA LYS A 556 1.81 -15.20 42.16
C LYS A 556 3.16 -15.91 42.10
N LYS A 557 3.22 -17.24 41.94
CA LYS A 557 4.46 -18.02 41.98
C LYS A 557 5.19 -17.97 40.61
N LYS A 558 6.27 -17.22 40.54
CA LYS A 558 7.11 -17.13 39.32
C LYS A 558 7.84 -18.45 39.04
N SER A 559 7.94 -18.83 37.77
CA SER A 559 8.71 -19.98 37.30
C SER A 559 9.20 -19.74 35.86
N LYS A 560 10.36 -20.36 35.49
CA LYS A 560 10.89 -20.34 34.11
C LYS A 560 9.97 -21.05 33.08
N LYS A 561 8.97 -21.82 33.56
CA LYS A 561 8.00 -22.54 32.73
C LYS A 561 6.56 -21.97 32.88
N LYS A 562 6.40 -20.78 33.48
CA LYS A 562 5.09 -20.13 33.64
C LYS A 562 5.10 -18.71 33.08
N ILE A 563 4.02 -18.32 32.45
CA ILE A 563 3.69 -16.94 32.14
C ILE A 563 2.55 -16.53 33.06
N ILE A 564 2.77 -15.51 33.87
CA ILE A 564 1.79 -14.98 34.82
C ILE A 564 1.02 -13.85 34.16
N VAL A 565 -0.32 -13.95 34.19
CA VAL A 565 -1.24 -12.98 33.58
C VAL A 565 -2.42 -12.68 34.53
N LYS A 566 -3.00 -11.49 34.44
CA LYS A 566 -4.14 -11.11 35.28
C LYS A 566 -5.40 -11.96 35.02
N ASN A 567 -5.62 -12.33 33.76
CA ASN A 567 -6.78 -13.14 33.34
C ASN A 567 -6.37 -14.07 32.19
N THR A 568 -6.34 -15.38 32.50
CA THR A 568 -5.89 -16.42 31.55
C THR A 568 -6.84 -16.60 30.36
N LEU A 569 -8.16 -16.45 30.56
CA LEU A 569 -9.14 -16.55 29.48
C LEU A 569 -9.03 -15.37 28.50
N LYS A 570 -8.93 -14.14 29.04
CA LYS A 570 -8.71 -12.94 28.21
C LYS A 570 -7.41 -13.05 27.42
N PHE A 571 -6.34 -13.51 28.06
CA PHE A 571 -5.05 -13.71 27.44
C PHE A 571 -5.09 -14.77 26.33
N LEU A 572 -5.78 -15.90 26.54
CA LEU A 572 -6.01 -16.92 25.50
C LEU A 572 -6.77 -16.32 24.31
N THR A 573 -7.79 -15.53 24.57
CA THR A 573 -8.61 -14.89 23.53
C THR A 573 -7.79 -13.91 22.68
N GLU A 574 -6.99 -13.07 23.32
CA GLU A 574 -6.10 -12.12 22.63
C GLU A 574 -5.04 -12.85 21.78
N ALA A 575 -4.39 -13.87 22.37
CA ALA A 575 -3.42 -14.69 21.65
C ALA A 575 -4.04 -15.40 20.44
N SER A 576 -5.26 -15.94 20.60
CA SER A 576 -6.01 -16.62 19.53
C SER A 576 -6.38 -15.65 18.40
N SER A 577 -6.79 -14.44 18.71
CA SER A 577 -7.10 -13.41 17.73
C SER A 577 -5.86 -13.05 16.89
N ILE A 578 -4.69 -12.92 17.51
CA ILE A 578 -3.43 -12.65 16.83
C ILE A 578 -3.02 -13.84 15.95
N ILE A 579 -3.16 -15.08 16.45
CA ILE A 579 -2.88 -16.29 15.65
C ILE A 579 -3.80 -16.33 14.44
N ARG A 580 -5.10 -16.02 14.61
CA ARG A 580 -6.06 -15.94 13.49
C ARG A 580 -5.66 -14.88 12.46
N GLU A 581 -5.25 -13.71 12.88
CA GLU A 581 -4.80 -12.63 11.99
C GLU A 581 -3.55 -13.00 11.19
N ASN A 582 -2.66 -13.80 11.79
CA ASN A 582 -1.44 -14.29 11.15
C ASN A 582 -1.64 -15.55 10.31
N SER A 583 -2.84 -16.15 10.33
CA SER A 583 -3.16 -17.37 9.58
C SER A 583 -3.68 -17.06 8.17
N SER A 584 -3.13 -17.73 7.17
CA SER A 584 -3.63 -17.71 5.78
C SER A 584 -4.79 -18.68 5.55
N SER A 585 -5.13 -19.52 6.55
CA SER A 585 -6.21 -20.52 6.44
C SER A 585 -7.54 -19.87 6.08
N LYS A 586 -8.31 -20.55 5.22
CA LYS A 586 -9.70 -20.21 4.96
C LYS A 586 -10.56 -20.72 6.10
N ILE A 587 -11.29 -19.81 6.75
CA ILE A 587 -12.02 -20.13 7.97
C ILE A 587 -13.50 -20.22 7.71
N ILE A 588 -14.08 -21.36 8.16
CA ILE A 588 -15.49 -21.69 8.09
C ILE A 588 -16.04 -21.68 9.51
N ALA A 589 -17.03 -20.82 9.77
CA ALA A 589 -17.72 -20.77 11.06
C ALA A 589 -19.16 -21.30 10.88
N ILE A 590 -19.53 -22.26 11.72
CA ILE A 590 -20.82 -22.97 11.65
C ILE A 590 -21.66 -22.65 12.88
N THR A 591 -22.84 -22.11 12.70
CA THR A 591 -23.86 -21.97 13.74
C THR A 591 -25.20 -22.53 13.28
N GLY A 592 -26.16 -22.61 14.17
CA GLY A 592 -27.50 -23.14 13.94
C GLY A 592 -28.09 -23.75 15.22
N SER A 593 -29.33 -24.15 15.19
CA SER A 593 -29.96 -24.84 16.33
C SER A 593 -29.51 -26.29 16.44
N CYS A 594 -29.57 -27.05 15.34
CA CYS A 594 -29.18 -28.44 15.25
C CYS A 594 -28.15 -28.66 14.12
N GLY A 595 -27.42 -29.80 14.14
CA GLY A 595 -26.54 -30.25 13.06
C GLY A 595 -25.15 -29.61 13.03
N LYS A 596 -24.84 -28.62 13.86
CA LYS A 596 -23.56 -27.90 13.89
C LYS A 596 -22.34 -28.84 13.98
N THR A 597 -22.32 -29.70 15.00
CA THR A 597 -21.19 -30.58 15.29
C THR A 597 -21.02 -31.62 14.19
N SER A 598 -22.12 -32.24 13.72
CA SER A 598 -22.10 -33.20 12.62
C SER A 598 -21.60 -32.57 11.31
N LEU A 599 -22.08 -31.38 10.98
CA LEU A 599 -21.63 -30.65 9.80
C LEU A 599 -20.15 -30.27 9.88
N LYS A 600 -19.70 -29.77 11.04
CA LYS A 600 -18.29 -29.43 11.30
C LYS A 600 -17.39 -30.68 11.14
N GLU A 601 -17.76 -31.79 11.76
CA GLU A 601 -17.00 -33.05 11.68
C GLU A 601 -16.93 -33.56 10.24
N LEU A 602 -18.07 -33.60 9.52
CA LEU A 602 -18.13 -34.07 8.15
C LEU A 602 -17.27 -33.19 7.24
N THR A 603 -17.44 -31.87 7.33
CA THR A 603 -16.67 -30.89 6.53
C THR A 603 -15.18 -30.99 6.84
N GLY A 604 -14.81 -31.06 8.12
CA GLY A 604 -13.43 -31.16 8.58
C GLY A 604 -12.75 -32.46 8.08
N ARG A 605 -13.42 -33.60 8.19
CA ARG A 605 -12.92 -34.89 7.72
C ARG A 605 -12.72 -34.91 6.20
N LEU A 606 -13.68 -34.40 5.43
CA LEU A 606 -13.59 -34.37 3.97
C LEU A 606 -12.49 -33.41 3.49
N LEU A 607 -12.41 -32.21 4.05
CA LEU A 607 -11.34 -31.27 3.70
C LEU A 607 -9.96 -31.82 4.12
N ASN A 608 -9.86 -32.54 5.24
CA ASN A 608 -8.59 -33.12 5.69
C ASN A 608 -8.10 -34.31 4.82
N LYS A 609 -8.98 -34.90 4.01
CA LYS A 609 -8.57 -35.91 3.01
C LYS A 609 -7.90 -35.32 1.78
N VAL A 610 -8.22 -34.06 1.43
CA VAL A 610 -7.71 -33.40 0.22
C VAL A 610 -6.71 -32.28 0.53
N SER A 611 -6.68 -31.81 1.79
CA SER A 611 -5.83 -30.70 2.22
C SER A 611 -5.63 -30.75 3.73
N GLN A 612 -4.72 -29.92 4.27
CA GLN A 612 -4.55 -29.80 5.73
C GLN A 612 -5.66 -28.92 6.32
N ALA A 613 -6.38 -29.44 7.30
CA ALA A 613 -7.47 -28.75 7.98
C ALA A 613 -7.45 -28.98 9.51
N THR A 614 -7.64 -27.92 10.27
CA THR A 614 -7.91 -27.99 11.71
C THR A 614 -9.40 -27.67 11.95
N TYR A 615 -10.05 -28.47 12.76
CA TYR A 615 -11.44 -28.23 13.19
C TYR A 615 -11.59 -28.38 14.70
N SER A 616 -12.57 -27.67 15.28
CA SER A 616 -12.78 -27.67 16.74
C SER A 616 -13.11 -29.09 17.22
N PRO A 617 -12.43 -29.57 18.31
CA PRO A 617 -12.71 -30.89 18.86
C PRO A 617 -14.05 -30.89 19.58
N LYS A 618 -14.76 -32.03 19.56
CA LYS A 618 -16.06 -32.18 20.30
C LYS A 618 -16.99 -30.99 20.02
N SER A 619 -17.68 -30.50 21.01
CA SER A 619 -18.55 -29.30 20.95
C SER A 619 -17.88 -28.06 21.57
N PHE A 620 -16.60 -27.80 21.18
CA PHE A 620 -15.85 -26.61 21.63
C PHE A 620 -16.36 -25.37 20.92
N ASN A 621 -17.55 -24.89 21.28
CA ASN A 621 -18.31 -23.85 20.60
C ASN A 621 -18.60 -22.61 21.44
N ASN A 622 -18.06 -22.52 22.67
CA ASN A 622 -18.30 -21.47 23.67
C ASN A 622 -17.06 -20.58 23.88
N LYS A 623 -17.14 -19.64 24.84
CA LYS A 623 -16.05 -18.68 25.16
C LYS A 623 -14.73 -19.31 25.59
N TYR A 624 -14.68 -20.58 25.93
CA TYR A 624 -13.45 -21.33 26.26
C TYR A 624 -12.97 -22.13 25.05
N GLY A 625 -13.88 -22.85 24.39
CA GLY A 625 -13.57 -23.79 23.33
C GLY A 625 -13.19 -23.12 22.00
N VAL A 626 -13.85 -22.01 21.62
CA VAL A 626 -13.55 -21.30 20.37
C VAL A 626 -12.16 -20.67 20.40
N PRO A 627 -11.75 -19.88 21.40
CA PRO A 627 -10.37 -19.37 21.44
C PRO A 627 -9.32 -20.49 21.45
N LEU A 628 -9.55 -21.56 22.21
CA LEU A 628 -8.64 -22.70 22.27
C LEU A 628 -8.49 -23.38 20.88
N SER A 629 -9.60 -23.56 20.18
CA SER A 629 -9.60 -24.16 18.83
C SER A 629 -8.88 -23.27 17.82
N VAL A 630 -9.06 -21.96 17.87
CA VAL A 630 -8.37 -20.98 17.01
C VAL A 630 -6.87 -20.92 17.36
N PHE A 631 -6.51 -20.97 18.66
CA PHE A 631 -5.11 -21.03 19.08
C PHE A 631 -4.40 -22.27 18.49
N ASN A 632 -5.13 -23.38 18.36
CA ASN A 632 -4.59 -24.65 17.85
C ASN A 632 -4.47 -24.71 16.33
N LEU A 633 -4.86 -23.68 15.57
CA LEU A 633 -4.54 -23.60 14.14
C LEU A 633 -3.05 -23.85 13.90
N ARG A 634 -2.74 -24.68 12.90
CA ARG A 634 -1.37 -24.99 12.50
C ARG A 634 -0.93 -24.05 11.38
N LYS A 635 0.36 -23.84 11.27
CA LYS A 635 0.95 -22.95 10.25
C LYS A 635 0.59 -23.36 8.81
N ASN A 636 0.45 -24.66 8.56
CA ASN A 636 0.23 -25.21 7.24
C ASN A 636 -1.24 -25.58 6.99
N ASP A 637 -2.16 -25.24 7.89
CA ASP A 637 -3.57 -25.49 7.66
C ASP A 637 -4.08 -24.60 6.53
N ASN A 638 -4.68 -25.21 5.51
CA ASN A 638 -5.38 -24.47 4.46
C ASN A 638 -6.80 -24.12 4.89
N PHE A 639 -7.37 -24.90 5.84
CA PHE A 639 -8.72 -24.68 6.34
C PHE A 639 -8.77 -24.75 7.87
N GLY A 640 -9.64 -23.90 8.46
CA GLY A 640 -10.06 -23.96 9.85
C GLY A 640 -11.60 -24.01 9.94
N ILE A 641 -12.16 -25.03 10.61
CA ILE A 641 -13.61 -25.20 10.72
C ILE A 641 -14.01 -25.10 12.19
N PHE A 642 -14.78 -24.09 12.55
CA PHE A 642 -15.13 -23.81 13.92
C PHE A 642 -16.64 -23.77 14.12
N GLU A 643 -17.09 -24.48 15.16
CA GLU A 643 -18.47 -24.42 15.62
C GLU A 643 -18.64 -23.21 16.55
N VAL A 644 -19.76 -22.48 16.39
CA VAL A 644 -20.10 -21.30 17.19
C VAL A 644 -21.46 -21.54 17.83
N GLY A 645 -21.44 -21.70 19.14
CA GLY A 645 -22.65 -21.86 19.99
C GLY A 645 -23.05 -20.54 20.65
N MET A 646 -24.21 -20.55 21.30
CA MET A 646 -24.70 -19.46 22.14
C MET A 646 -25.63 -19.96 23.21
N ASP A 647 -25.63 -19.30 24.36
CA ASP A 647 -26.67 -19.37 25.37
C ASP A 647 -27.42 -18.03 25.52
N LYS A 648 -26.75 -16.92 25.15
CA LYS A 648 -27.29 -15.56 25.26
C LYS A 648 -26.99 -14.76 23.99
N LYS A 649 -27.77 -13.70 23.75
CA LYS A 649 -27.52 -12.71 22.69
C LYS A 649 -26.16 -12.06 22.89
N GLY A 650 -25.41 -11.80 21.81
CA GLY A 650 -24.07 -11.20 21.78
C GLY A 650 -22.90 -12.21 21.84
N GLU A 651 -23.17 -13.47 22.22
CA GLU A 651 -22.10 -14.48 22.30
C GLU A 651 -21.57 -14.89 20.93
N ILE A 652 -22.45 -15.04 19.94
CA ILE A 652 -22.02 -15.33 18.57
C ILE A 652 -21.22 -14.16 17.99
N ASP A 653 -21.63 -12.92 18.24
CA ASP A 653 -20.88 -11.74 17.83
C ASP A 653 -19.46 -11.73 18.44
N TYR A 654 -19.36 -11.99 19.74
CA TYR A 654 -18.08 -12.09 20.44
C TYR A 654 -17.16 -13.18 19.86
N LEU A 655 -17.69 -14.39 19.69
CA LEU A 655 -16.91 -15.54 19.22
C LEU A 655 -16.51 -15.39 17.73
N SER A 656 -17.42 -14.91 16.91
CA SER A 656 -17.15 -14.73 15.48
C SER A 656 -16.18 -13.59 15.19
N LYS A 657 -16.03 -12.59 16.07
CA LYS A 657 -14.97 -11.58 16.03
C LYS A 657 -13.57 -12.18 16.21
N ILE A 658 -13.45 -13.21 17.04
CA ILE A 658 -12.19 -13.95 17.23
C ILE A 658 -11.86 -14.77 15.97
N ILE A 659 -12.87 -15.45 15.43
CA ILE A 659 -12.76 -16.38 14.29
C ILE A 659 -12.51 -15.62 12.98
N LYS A 660 -13.17 -14.48 12.74
CA LYS A 660 -13.14 -13.70 11.49
C LYS A 660 -13.30 -14.59 10.26
N PRO A 661 -14.49 -15.23 10.08
CA PRO A 661 -14.68 -16.27 9.08
C PRO A 661 -14.67 -15.74 7.65
N ASP A 662 -14.15 -16.55 6.72
CA ASP A 662 -14.27 -16.36 5.28
C ASP A 662 -15.62 -16.89 4.78
N VAL A 663 -16.15 -17.93 5.46
CA VAL A 663 -17.45 -18.57 5.19
C VAL A 663 -18.25 -18.69 6.49
N GLY A 664 -19.43 -18.13 6.52
CA GLY A 664 -20.41 -18.34 7.60
C GLY A 664 -21.48 -19.33 7.16
N VAL A 665 -21.85 -20.25 8.03
CA VAL A 665 -22.90 -21.25 7.78
C VAL A 665 -23.95 -21.17 8.86
N ILE A 666 -25.24 -21.07 8.48
CA ILE A 666 -26.36 -21.21 9.40
C ILE A 666 -27.16 -22.45 8.96
N THR A 667 -27.16 -23.50 9.81
CA THR A 667 -27.73 -24.79 9.46
C THR A 667 -29.26 -24.75 9.47
N ASN A 668 -29.85 -24.35 10.57
CA ASN A 668 -31.29 -24.18 10.77
C ASN A 668 -31.59 -23.34 12.01
N ILE A 669 -32.84 -22.89 12.14
CA ILE A 669 -33.39 -22.20 13.31
C ILE A 669 -34.53 -23.03 13.89
N SER A 670 -34.39 -23.43 15.14
CA SER A 670 -35.46 -24.13 15.92
C SER A 670 -35.37 -23.71 17.38
N TYR A 671 -36.28 -24.25 18.22
CA TYR A 671 -36.43 -23.89 19.64
C TYR A 671 -35.28 -24.30 20.57
N ALA A 672 -34.07 -24.52 20.10
CA ALA A 672 -32.90 -24.77 20.94
C ALA A 672 -32.56 -23.53 21.79
N HIS A 673 -32.23 -23.74 23.08
CA HIS A 673 -31.89 -22.70 24.07
C HIS A 673 -33.01 -21.71 24.39
N ILE A 674 -34.28 -22.12 24.22
CA ILE A 674 -35.46 -21.25 24.42
C ILE A 674 -35.56 -20.65 25.83
N ARG A 675 -34.97 -21.27 26.83
CA ARG A 675 -34.98 -20.78 28.24
C ARG A 675 -34.37 -19.36 28.37
N ASN A 676 -33.49 -18.97 27.42
CA ASN A 676 -32.78 -17.69 27.43
C ASN A 676 -33.31 -16.70 26.38
N PHE A 677 -34.38 -17.07 25.64
CA PHE A 677 -34.95 -16.25 24.55
C PHE A 677 -36.48 -16.25 24.62
N LYS A 678 -37.09 -15.08 24.43
CA LYS A 678 -38.57 -14.95 24.49
C LYS A 678 -39.30 -15.66 23.38
N ASN A 679 -38.68 -15.79 22.19
CA ASN A 679 -39.29 -16.44 21.04
C ASN A 679 -38.22 -16.85 20.00
N ILE A 680 -38.62 -17.59 18.97
CA ILE A 680 -37.76 -18.11 17.92
C ILE A 680 -37.13 -16.99 17.05
N ASN A 681 -37.80 -15.83 16.92
CA ASN A 681 -37.26 -14.70 16.18
C ASN A 681 -36.00 -14.13 16.85
N GLN A 682 -35.96 -14.12 18.18
CA GLN A 682 -34.76 -13.71 18.92
C GLN A 682 -33.61 -14.70 18.74
N ILE A 683 -33.89 -16.00 18.61
CA ILE A 683 -32.90 -17.03 18.29
C ILE A 683 -32.34 -16.79 16.89
N ALA A 684 -33.19 -16.51 15.91
CA ALA A 684 -32.77 -16.17 14.54
C ALA A 684 -31.90 -14.92 14.50
N LEU A 685 -32.29 -13.89 15.24
CA LEU A 685 -31.52 -12.63 15.37
C LEU A 685 -30.14 -12.87 16.00
N ALA A 686 -30.09 -13.64 17.11
CA ALA A 686 -28.83 -13.96 17.76
C ALA A 686 -27.88 -14.76 16.82
N LYS A 687 -28.41 -15.73 16.07
CA LYS A 687 -27.59 -16.49 15.10
C LYS A 687 -27.14 -15.63 13.91
N SER A 688 -27.92 -14.62 13.53
CA SER A 688 -27.51 -13.66 12.49
C SER A 688 -26.30 -12.81 12.88
N GLU A 689 -25.90 -12.78 14.16
CA GLU A 689 -24.68 -12.11 14.62
C GLU A 689 -23.42 -12.64 13.91
N LEU A 690 -23.41 -13.92 13.52
CA LEU A 690 -22.33 -14.50 12.71
C LEU A 690 -22.12 -13.72 11.40
N ILE A 691 -23.19 -13.30 10.75
CA ILE A 691 -23.16 -12.64 9.43
C ILE A 691 -22.39 -11.31 9.50
N LYS A 692 -22.45 -10.62 10.66
CA LYS A 692 -21.76 -9.33 10.86
C LYS A 692 -20.24 -9.43 10.75
N ASN A 693 -19.68 -10.57 11.12
CA ASN A 693 -18.24 -10.78 11.24
C ASN A 693 -17.63 -11.64 10.13
N ILE A 694 -18.43 -12.06 9.15
CA ILE A 694 -17.90 -12.64 7.90
C ILE A 694 -17.09 -11.58 7.18
N LYS A 695 -15.94 -11.95 6.66
CA LYS A 695 -15.08 -11.03 5.89
C LYS A 695 -15.83 -10.44 4.69
N GLU A 696 -15.45 -9.25 4.27
CA GLU A 696 -15.98 -8.65 3.04
C GLU A 696 -15.76 -9.58 1.84
N GLU A 697 -16.77 -9.63 0.95
CA GLU A 697 -16.80 -10.55 -0.20
C GLU A 697 -16.76 -12.04 0.18
N GLY A 698 -16.92 -12.36 1.46
CA GLY A 698 -17.02 -13.73 1.96
C GLY A 698 -18.35 -14.40 1.58
N PHE A 699 -18.48 -15.64 1.97
CA PHE A 699 -19.64 -16.47 1.63
C PHE A 699 -20.55 -16.68 2.83
N LEU A 700 -21.85 -16.67 2.58
CA LEU A 700 -22.87 -17.07 3.54
C LEU A 700 -23.65 -18.27 2.96
N VAL A 701 -23.54 -19.41 3.65
CA VAL A 701 -24.21 -20.66 3.28
C VAL A 701 -25.49 -20.81 4.12
N LEU A 702 -26.61 -20.95 3.47
CA LEU A 702 -27.95 -21.02 4.09
C LEU A 702 -28.75 -22.23 3.64
N ASN A 703 -29.50 -22.80 4.57
CA ASN A 703 -30.57 -23.78 4.23
C ASN A 703 -31.76 -23.02 3.63
N LYS A 704 -32.11 -23.35 2.36
CA LYS A 704 -33.20 -22.68 1.64
C LYS A 704 -34.59 -23.08 2.15
N GLU A 705 -34.69 -24.17 2.91
CA GLU A 705 -35.94 -24.65 3.52
C GLU A 705 -36.21 -24.01 4.89
N ASP A 706 -35.24 -23.29 5.44
CA ASP A 706 -35.39 -22.70 6.77
C ASP A 706 -36.36 -21.53 6.73
N LYS A 707 -37.27 -21.48 7.75
CA LYS A 707 -38.28 -20.40 7.90
C LYS A 707 -37.62 -18.99 7.87
N PHE A 708 -36.42 -18.88 8.40
CA PHE A 708 -35.67 -17.60 8.47
C PHE A 708 -34.69 -17.40 7.31
N TYR A 709 -34.75 -18.19 6.25
CA TYR A 709 -33.88 -18.06 5.10
C TYR A 709 -33.86 -16.63 4.53
N ASN A 710 -35.05 -16.07 4.24
CA ASN A 710 -35.16 -14.73 3.66
C ASN A 710 -34.63 -13.64 4.60
N PHE A 711 -34.82 -13.78 5.91
CA PHE A 711 -34.27 -12.88 6.92
C PHE A 711 -32.74 -12.86 6.89
N HIS A 712 -32.11 -14.03 6.97
CA HIS A 712 -30.65 -14.13 6.94
C HIS A 712 -30.06 -13.72 5.58
N ARG A 713 -30.72 -14.09 4.49
CA ARG A 713 -30.35 -13.68 3.13
C ARG A 713 -30.34 -12.15 3.00
N LYS A 714 -31.35 -11.45 3.47
CA LYS A 714 -31.42 -9.98 3.45
C LYS A 714 -30.27 -9.32 4.20
N ILE A 715 -29.90 -9.86 5.37
CA ILE A 715 -28.76 -9.38 6.15
C ILE A 715 -27.45 -9.63 5.39
N GLY A 716 -27.26 -10.81 4.81
CA GLY A 716 -26.07 -11.16 4.04
C GLY A 716 -25.89 -10.26 2.80
N LEU A 717 -26.96 -9.98 2.05
CA LEU A 717 -26.93 -9.08 0.90
C LEU A 717 -26.58 -7.63 1.29
N LYS A 718 -27.10 -7.12 2.41
CA LYS A 718 -26.73 -5.80 2.96
C LYS A 718 -25.23 -5.71 3.30
N ARG A 719 -24.58 -6.85 3.54
CA ARG A 719 -23.15 -6.98 3.80
C ARG A 719 -22.33 -7.30 2.55
N ASN A 720 -22.94 -7.33 1.35
CA ASN A 720 -22.31 -7.71 0.07
C ASN A 720 -21.67 -9.11 0.11
N LEU A 721 -22.26 -10.05 0.88
CA LEU A 721 -21.81 -11.43 0.91
C LEU A 721 -22.34 -12.22 -0.26
N LYS A 722 -21.55 -13.22 -0.70
CA LYS A 722 -21.98 -14.19 -1.71
C LYS A 722 -22.86 -15.26 -1.05
N ILE A 723 -24.13 -15.32 -1.44
CA ILE A 723 -25.08 -16.25 -0.84
C ILE A 723 -25.08 -17.56 -1.62
N LEU A 724 -24.78 -18.65 -0.93
CA LEU A 724 -24.91 -20.02 -1.44
C LEU A 724 -25.98 -20.75 -0.63
N THR A 725 -26.69 -21.68 -1.27
CA THR A 725 -27.83 -22.36 -0.66
C THR A 725 -27.78 -23.86 -0.87
N PHE A 726 -28.26 -24.62 0.12
CA PHE A 726 -28.54 -26.04 -0.03
C PHE A 726 -29.98 -26.34 0.28
N SER A 727 -30.52 -27.40 -0.32
CA SER A 727 -31.92 -27.82 -0.10
C SER A 727 -32.14 -29.27 -0.52
N LEU A 728 -33.04 -29.97 0.16
CA LEU A 728 -33.60 -31.25 -0.28
C LEU A 728 -34.78 -31.03 -1.23
N LYS A 729 -35.54 -29.94 -1.06
CA LYS A 729 -36.81 -29.70 -1.76
C LYS A 729 -36.72 -28.68 -2.90
N HIS A 730 -35.93 -27.60 -2.74
CA HIS A 730 -35.91 -26.49 -3.70
C HIS A 730 -34.88 -26.72 -4.81
N LYS A 731 -35.34 -26.98 -6.04
CA LYS A 731 -34.50 -27.23 -7.23
C LYS A 731 -33.60 -26.05 -7.63
N ASN A 732 -33.90 -24.85 -7.21
CA ASN A 732 -33.13 -23.63 -7.51
C ASN A 732 -32.14 -23.24 -6.36
N ALA A 733 -31.77 -24.19 -5.49
CA ALA A 733 -30.66 -24.01 -4.57
C ALA A 733 -29.32 -24.28 -5.28
N THR A 734 -28.22 -23.69 -4.75
CA THR A 734 -26.87 -23.89 -5.31
C THR A 734 -26.49 -25.36 -5.35
N VAL A 735 -26.83 -26.09 -4.27
CA VAL A 735 -26.73 -27.54 -4.21
C VAL A 735 -28.09 -28.08 -3.78
N ASN A 736 -28.70 -28.93 -4.58
CA ASN A 736 -29.99 -29.54 -4.26
C ASN A 736 -30.06 -31.02 -4.57
N LEU A 737 -30.90 -31.73 -3.81
CA LEU A 737 -31.26 -33.11 -4.06
C LEU A 737 -32.11 -33.19 -5.32
N ILE A 738 -31.85 -34.19 -6.19
CA ILE A 738 -32.67 -34.50 -7.33
C ILE A 738 -33.54 -35.71 -7.01
N SER A 739 -32.92 -36.85 -6.63
CA SER A 739 -33.61 -38.11 -6.28
C SER A 739 -32.72 -38.99 -5.44
N VAL A 740 -33.38 -39.93 -4.75
CA VAL A 740 -32.74 -41.02 -3.97
C VAL A 740 -33.28 -42.34 -4.48
N LEU A 741 -32.41 -43.22 -4.92
CA LEU A 741 -32.75 -44.55 -5.37
C LEU A 741 -32.09 -45.61 -4.49
N LYS A 742 -32.86 -46.51 -3.92
CA LYS A 742 -32.33 -47.66 -3.14
C LYS A 742 -31.81 -48.72 -4.11
N LYS A 743 -30.52 -49.09 -4.00
CA LYS A 743 -29.89 -50.17 -4.78
C LYS A 743 -29.25 -51.16 -3.83
N LYS A 744 -29.86 -52.34 -3.69
CA LYS A 744 -29.41 -53.40 -2.72
C LYS A 744 -29.23 -52.80 -1.31
N SER A 745 -28.03 -52.85 -0.75
CA SER A 745 -27.68 -52.31 0.59
C SER A 745 -27.29 -50.84 0.61
N LYS A 746 -27.33 -50.13 -0.53
CA LYS A 746 -26.87 -48.72 -0.65
C LYS A 746 -27.93 -47.83 -1.28
N TYR A 747 -27.86 -46.55 -0.97
CA TYR A 747 -28.66 -45.52 -1.61
C TYR A 747 -27.84 -44.77 -2.66
N LYS A 748 -28.34 -44.68 -3.90
CA LYS A 748 -27.76 -43.86 -4.94
C LYS A 748 -28.45 -42.50 -4.91
N ILE A 749 -27.72 -41.47 -4.57
CA ILE A 749 -28.23 -40.11 -4.37
C ILE A 749 -27.78 -39.26 -5.53
N TYR A 750 -28.75 -38.66 -6.22
CA TYR A 750 -28.51 -37.69 -7.29
C TYR A 750 -28.68 -36.29 -6.77
N ILE A 751 -27.70 -35.46 -7.02
CA ILE A 751 -27.71 -34.05 -6.65
C ILE A 751 -27.39 -33.17 -7.84
N ASN A 752 -27.79 -31.92 -7.73
CA ASN A 752 -27.38 -30.86 -8.63
C ASN A 752 -26.41 -29.91 -7.90
N ILE A 753 -25.26 -29.63 -8.51
CA ILE A 753 -24.30 -28.66 -8.02
C ILE A 753 -24.11 -27.61 -9.11
N ASN A 754 -24.53 -26.36 -8.89
CA ASN A 754 -24.41 -25.29 -9.87
C ASN A 754 -24.90 -25.70 -11.28
N LYS A 755 -26.08 -26.31 -11.39
CA LYS A 755 -26.71 -26.84 -12.62
C LYS A 755 -26.03 -28.10 -13.21
N THR A 756 -25.03 -28.67 -12.56
CA THR A 756 -24.38 -29.92 -12.97
C THR A 756 -24.88 -31.09 -12.14
N LYS A 757 -25.43 -32.11 -12.79
CA LYS A 757 -25.88 -33.33 -12.12
C LYS A 757 -24.70 -34.22 -11.74
N LYS A 758 -24.66 -34.69 -10.47
CA LYS A 758 -23.70 -35.64 -9.92
C LYS A 758 -24.44 -36.68 -9.11
N TYR A 759 -23.79 -37.84 -8.87
CA TYR A 759 -24.31 -38.88 -7.98
C TYR A 759 -23.21 -39.45 -7.10
N PHE A 760 -23.62 -40.01 -5.98
CA PHE A 760 -22.76 -40.75 -5.05
C PHE A 760 -23.56 -41.86 -4.35
N TYR A 761 -22.88 -42.77 -3.70
CA TYR A 761 -23.49 -43.88 -2.95
C TYR A 761 -23.38 -43.61 -1.45
N PHE A 762 -24.48 -43.85 -0.71
CA PHE A 762 -24.56 -43.70 0.73
C PHE A 762 -25.07 -45.02 1.37
N ASN A 763 -24.49 -45.40 2.51
CA ASN A 763 -24.82 -46.70 3.12
C ASN A 763 -26.13 -46.64 3.93
N SER A 764 -26.54 -45.47 4.36
CA SER A 764 -27.77 -45.23 5.13
C SER A 764 -28.47 -43.98 4.61
N TYR A 765 -29.78 -43.87 4.78
CA TYR A 765 -30.56 -42.70 4.46
C TYR A 765 -31.22 -42.13 5.71
N PHE A 766 -30.67 -41.02 6.19
CA PHE A 766 -31.25 -40.13 7.18
C PHE A 766 -31.28 -38.71 6.62
N GLU A 767 -32.46 -38.08 6.67
CA GLU A 767 -32.68 -36.76 6.08
C GLU A 767 -31.71 -35.71 6.64
N ASN A 768 -31.41 -35.74 7.92
CA ASN A 768 -30.46 -34.80 8.54
C ASN A 768 -29.02 -35.01 8.09
N ASP A 769 -28.61 -36.27 7.86
CA ASP A 769 -27.26 -36.56 7.32
C ASP A 769 -27.14 -36.07 5.89
N LEU A 770 -28.20 -36.22 5.12
CA LEU A 770 -28.25 -35.73 3.74
C LEU A 770 -28.22 -34.20 3.70
N LYS A 771 -28.94 -33.49 4.59
CA LYS A 771 -28.87 -32.02 4.74
C LYS A 771 -27.43 -31.57 5.06
N ASN A 772 -26.78 -32.24 6.01
CA ASN A 772 -25.38 -31.95 6.38
C ASN A 772 -24.42 -32.21 5.21
N LEU A 773 -24.66 -33.27 4.44
CA LEU A 773 -23.88 -33.58 3.25
C LEU A 773 -24.02 -32.51 2.17
N LEU A 774 -25.25 -32.07 1.85
CA LEU A 774 -25.50 -31.01 0.88
C LEU A 774 -24.88 -29.69 1.34
N ALA A 775 -24.95 -29.35 2.63
CA ALA A 775 -24.28 -28.19 3.21
C ALA A 775 -22.76 -28.29 3.06
N THR A 776 -22.18 -29.47 3.33
CA THR A 776 -20.72 -29.71 3.16
C THR A 776 -20.30 -29.56 1.70
N ILE A 777 -21.06 -30.14 0.77
CA ILE A 777 -20.80 -30.00 -0.68
C ILE A 777 -20.88 -28.52 -1.10
N THR A 778 -21.86 -27.78 -0.57
CA THR A 778 -21.99 -26.35 -0.83
C THR A 778 -20.76 -25.57 -0.32
N ILE A 779 -20.25 -25.90 0.85
CA ILE A 779 -19.03 -25.29 1.41
C ILE A 779 -17.81 -25.62 0.53
N ILE A 780 -17.65 -26.92 0.16
CA ILE A 780 -16.50 -27.36 -0.65
C ILE A 780 -16.55 -26.76 -2.05
N SER A 781 -17.73 -26.55 -2.63
CA SER A 781 -17.89 -25.96 -3.98
C SER A 781 -17.43 -24.47 -4.08
N ILE A 782 -17.03 -23.86 -2.96
CA ILE A 782 -16.44 -22.51 -2.92
C ILE A 782 -14.98 -22.54 -3.39
N TYR A 783 -14.32 -23.66 -3.25
CA TYR A 783 -12.88 -23.88 -3.44
C TYR A 783 -12.58 -24.86 -4.58
#